data_b7d37f8f661942d3236fab39e58192c6
#
_entry.id   b7d37f8f661942d3236fab39e58192c6
#
_cell.length_a   1.000
_cell.length_b   1.000
_cell.length_c   1.000
_cell.angle_alpha   90.00
_cell.angle_beta   90.00
_cell.angle_gamma   90.00
#
_symmetry.space_group_name_H-M   'P 1'
#
loop_
_entity.id
_entity.type
_entity.pdbx_description
1 polymer ?
#
loop_
_entity_poly.entity_id
_entity_poly.type
_entity_poly.pdbx_seq_one_letter_code
_entity_poly.pdbx_strand_id
1 'polypeptide(L)'
;MRPKLIALTLLLCLCLGAAPAIAENNTVTLSNDYIAIVVNAREQNTGRFSVNTTGGDPYRPGDESKPLIYGGDNPWTSYTTVRIDGVNFVFGGPTETRAGRTGRYGRIVTPPTIKGNEIHTVCELNGIEVQQALGFTKSPTTGLADTARIVYTIKNVSERGRQVGLRIVLDTMLGANDGAPFRVEEAEVLTDRLYRAAQMPVFWQAFDSLSDPRVMAQGTLKGGDVTVPDLAFFTNWGSLADSLWEFDVQPARDFTRKGEFELDSALALRWEPVVLAPGEERVYVAYYGLGGITIAPGELSLGVTSPASVVAGRRGVEPFPVVAYVENTGTGEARDVVASIEPGEGLRLVAGEMEKELGHLSSKVTAQAQWMLVPTSDTPAELTFTVHVRSTNSEPNSVVRKITVVAPPKLETSLEGPLGLGVKFERWDPVPFRITARIRNTGGADAYRVKAEFSSPVLGLAGGEGGGKYVGNLGPDEESQVSWSLRPIGFTGHLPYSVKTEAYNADAVVANNFILVPLLKPRVWVQPPDGEINAGDFFTVDVLATNIPDFFSISLDIVYDPDALQIVGGPLGIDRGTLFVHKEEGERLQYLDWAPPLVDPGVGEAAIAGNRHPLGPQQRASGTVATIRFRAKREATNTPISINNLIVQDVDGNPIKVEAAGTLVDIKVHSDH
;
A
#
# COMPACT_ATOMS: atom_id res chain seq x y z
N MET A 1 53.64 -15.85 59.53
CA MET A 1 53.30 -15.52 58.16
C MET A 1 52.05 -16.34 57.79
N ARG A 2 50.93 -15.71 57.67
CA ARG A 2 49.63 -16.37 57.32
C ARG A 2 49.33 -16.19 55.80
N PRO A 3 48.98 -17.24 55.06
CA PRO A 3 48.46 -17.05 53.71
C PRO A 3 46.94 -16.75 53.76
N LYS A 4 46.51 -15.78 52.97
CA LYS A 4 45.07 -15.36 52.78
C LYS A 4 44.38 -16.37 51.87
N LEU A 5 43.28 -16.90 52.39
CA LEU A 5 42.29 -17.69 51.61
C LEU A 5 41.47 -16.71 50.77
N ILE A 6 41.47 -16.89 49.46
CA ILE A 6 40.56 -16.15 48.54
C ILE A 6 39.37 -17.06 48.31
N ALA A 7 38.20 -16.65 48.83
CA ALA A 7 36.91 -17.29 48.55
C ALA A 7 36.40 -16.78 47.21
N LEU A 8 36.26 -17.69 46.24
CA LEU A 8 35.62 -17.44 44.93
C LEU A 8 34.13 -17.58 45.08
N THR A 9 33.40 -16.46 45.17
CA THR A 9 31.92 -16.44 45.21
C THR A 9 31.42 -16.48 43.77
N LEU A 10 30.83 -17.62 43.38
CA LEU A 10 30.15 -17.79 42.09
C LEU A 10 28.83 -17.00 42.15
N LEU A 11 28.77 -15.86 41.45
CA LEU A 11 27.56 -15.07 41.31
C LEU A 11 26.75 -15.64 40.12
N LEU A 12 25.71 -16.40 40.44
CA LEU A 12 24.76 -16.91 39.46
C LEU A 12 23.85 -15.74 39.06
N CYS A 13 24.16 -15.05 37.96
CA CYS A 13 23.25 -14.06 37.36
C CYS A 13 22.07 -14.80 36.71
N LEU A 14 20.95 -14.86 37.42
CA LEU A 14 19.65 -15.07 36.79
C LEU A 14 19.34 -13.85 35.90
N CYS A 15 19.55 -14.00 34.60
CA CYS A 15 18.99 -13.09 33.61
C CYS A 15 17.47 -13.34 33.53
N LEU A 16 16.71 -12.74 34.44
CA LEU A 16 15.32 -12.44 34.18
C LEU A 16 15.29 -11.48 33.01
N GLY A 17 14.97 -11.99 31.83
CA GLY A 17 14.65 -11.17 30.67
C GLY A 17 13.47 -10.26 31.02
N ALA A 18 13.75 -9.01 31.39
CA ALA A 18 12.75 -7.98 31.35
C ALA A 18 12.31 -7.88 29.91
N ALA A 19 11.08 -8.30 29.62
CA ALA A 19 10.40 -7.90 28.39
C ALA A 19 10.54 -6.37 28.31
N PRO A 20 10.92 -5.80 27.16
CA PRO A 20 10.93 -4.36 27.03
C PRO A 20 9.49 -3.90 27.33
N ALA A 21 9.32 -3.09 28.36
CA ALA A 21 8.11 -2.32 28.55
C ALA A 21 8.00 -1.48 27.27
N ILE A 22 7.09 -1.85 26.37
CA ILE A 22 6.66 -1.01 25.28
C ILE A 22 6.06 0.19 26.01
N ALA A 23 6.78 1.32 26.02
CA ALA A 23 6.19 2.59 26.37
C ALA A 23 5.00 2.71 25.41
N GLU A 24 3.77 2.75 25.95
CA GLU A 24 2.57 3.04 25.18
C GLU A 24 2.73 4.47 24.66
N ASN A 25 3.36 4.60 23.49
CA ASN A 25 3.33 5.85 22.75
C ASN A 25 1.88 6.05 22.30
N ASN A 26 1.20 6.96 22.98
CA ASN A 26 -0.20 7.31 22.72
C ASN A 26 -0.42 7.85 21.28
N THR A 27 0.66 8.14 20.55
CA THR A 27 0.67 8.66 19.18
C THR A 27 1.82 8.09 18.38
N VAL A 28 1.65 8.04 17.06
CA VAL A 28 2.70 7.74 16.08
C VAL A 28 2.96 9.00 15.27
N THR A 29 4.21 9.44 15.22
CA THR A 29 4.61 10.69 14.56
C THR A 29 5.57 10.41 13.42
N LEU A 30 5.32 11.02 12.27
CA LEU A 30 6.22 11.10 11.13
C LEU A 30 6.54 12.59 10.90
N SER A 31 7.81 12.96 10.83
CA SER A 31 8.24 14.36 10.67
C SER A 31 9.38 14.50 9.66
N ASN A 32 9.43 15.65 9.02
CA ASN A 32 10.55 16.10 8.22
C ASN A 32 10.93 17.54 8.62
N ASP A 33 11.74 18.22 7.82
CA ASP A 33 12.22 19.59 8.12
C ASP A 33 11.10 20.64 8.09
N TYR A 34 9.95 20.36 7.49
CA TYR A 34 8.88 21.34 7.24
C TYR A 34 7.64 21.07 8.08
N ILE A 35 7.17 19.83 8.12
CA ILE A 35 5.93 19.44 8.81
C ILE A 35 6.06 18.12 9.56
N ALA A 36 5.15 17.92 10.52
CA ALA A 36 4.92 16.66 11.21
C ALA A 36 3.48 16.20 11.05
N ILE A 37 3.28 14.90 10.84
CA ILE A 37 1.98 14.22 10.88
C ILE A 37 1.94 13.39 12.16
N VAL A 38 0.95 13.64 13.00
CA VAL A 38 0.75 12.93 14.27
C VAL A 38 -0.53 12.12 14.18
N VAL A 39 -0.48 10.83 14.48
CA VAL A 39 -1.64 9.93 14.46
C VAL A 39 -1.90 9.38 15.85
N ASN A 40 -3.12 9.49 16.32
CA ASN A 40 -3.52 8.96 17.61
C ASN A 40 -3.54 7.43 17.58
N ALA A 41 -2.82 6.81 18.53
CA ALA A 41 -2.69 5.35 18.66
C ALA A 41 -3.43 4.78 19.88
N ARG A 42 -4.10 5.63 20.68
CA ARG A 42 -4.91 5.20 21.83
C ARG A 42 -6.12 4.40 21.35
N GLU A 43 -6.66 3.54 22.19
CA GLU A 43 -7.90 2.80 21.92
C GLU A 43 -9.05 3.77 21.55
N GLN A 44 -9.21 4.84 22.30
CA GLN A 44 -10.04 5.97 21.91
C GLN A 44 -9.31 6.86 20.91
N ASN A 45 -10.01 7.28 19.86
CA ASN A 45 -9.52 8.17 18.81
C ASN A 45 -8.41 7.58 17.90
N THR A 46 -8.17 6.27 17.91
CA THR A 46 -7.19 5.63 17.01
C THR A 46 -7.40 6.06 15.56
N GLY A 47 -6.31 6.40 14.86
CA GLY A 47 -6.34 6.77 13.44
C GLY A 47 -6.75 8.21 13.15
N ARG A 48 -7.07 9.01 14.18
CA ARG A 48 -7.25 10.46 14.03
C ARG A 48 -5.89 11.12 13.94
N PHE A 49 -5.78 12.18 13.15
CA PHE A 49 -4.48 12.78 12.87
C PHE A 49 -4.53 14.31 12.93
N SER A 50 -3.36 14.90 13.14
CA SER A 50 -3.07 16.31 12.97
C SER A 50 -1.87 16.52 12.04
N VAL A 51 -1.76 17.72 11.51
CA VAL A 51 -0.62 18.21 10.75
C VAL A 51 -0.13 19.48 11.43
N ASN A 52 1.15 19.52 11.74
CA ASN A 52 1.79 20.64 12.42
C ASN A 52 3.04 21.05 11.62
N THR A 53 3.46 22.29 11.71
CA THR A 53 4.77 22.66 11.20
C THR A 53 5.88 22.20 12.15
N THR A 54 7.02 21.85 11.60
CA THR A 54 8.31 21.69 12.30
C THR A 54 9.15 22.94 12.09
N GLY A 55 9.97 22.99 11.06
CA GLY A 55 10.68 24.18 10.63
C GLY A 55 9.86 25.15 9.76
N GLY A 56 8.67 24.72 9.32
CA GLY A 56 7.79 25.57 8.53
C GLY A 56 8.31 25.90 7.12
N ASP A 57 7.86 27.03 6.58
CA ASP A 57 8.35 27.55 5.30
C ASP A 57 9.71 28.22 5.50
N PRO A 58 10.81 27.74 4.89
CA PRO A 58 12.15 28.30 5.08
C PRO A 58 12.29 29.76 4.64
N TYR A 59 11.31 30.26 3.88
CA TYR A 59 11.26 31.67 3.45
C TYR A 59 10.32 32.53 4.29
N ARG A 60 9.71 31.98 5.35
CA ARG A 60 8.72 32.65 6.18
C ARG A 60 8.96 32.38 7.67
N PRO A 61 9.71 33.24 8.38
CA PRO A 61 9.91 33.07 9.81
C PRO A 61 8.61 33.31 10.60
N GLY A 62 8.40 32.52 11.65
CA GLY A 62 7.29 32.66 12.58
C GLY A 62 6.17 31.64 12.42
N ASP A 63 6.26 30.75 11.43
CA ASP A 63 5.35 29.63 11.24
C ASP A 63 5.90 28.30 11.80
N GLU A 64 7.09 28.30 12.41
CA GLU A 64 7.70 27.11 13.00
C GLU A 64 6.93 26.62 14.22
N SER A 65 6.80 25.31 14.36
CA SER A 65 6.13 24.65 15.50
C SER A 65 4.70 25.14 15.74
N LYS A 66 3.92 25.32 14.66
CA LYS A 66 2.53 25.76 14.69
C LYS A 66 1.59 24.62 14.27
N PRO A 67 0.39 24.51 14.88
CA PRO A 67 -0.64 23.65 14.35
C PRO A 67 -1.19 24.19 13.02
N LEU A 68 -1.49 23.27 12.10
CA LEU A 68 -2.28 23.50 10.88
C LEU A 68 -3.64 22.80 10.98
N ILE A 69 -3.73 21.74 11.81
CA ILE A 69 -4.95 21.04 12.21
C ILE A 69 -5.02 21.03 13.73
N TYR A 70 -6.20 21.24 14.28
CA TYR A 70 -6.45 21.20 15.73
C TYR A 70 -6.05 19.85 16.34
N GLY A 71 -5.56 19.88 17.58
CA GLY A 71 -5.23 18.70 18.37
C GLY A 71 -3.73 18.46 18.56
N GLY A 72 -2.86 19.09 17.79
CA GLY A 72 -1.40 19.03 17.98
C GLY A 72 -0.90 17.60 18.19
N ASP A 73 -0.31 17.33 19.37
CA ASP A 73 0.24 16.02 19.73
C ASP A 73 -0.81 15.01 20.24
N ASN A 74 -2.09 15.38 20.31
CA ASN A 74 -3.17 14.50 20.69
C ASN A 74 -4.41 14.71 19.82
N PRO A 75 -4.36 14.36 18.53
CA PRO A 75 -5.43 14.63 17.57
C PRO A 75 -6.70 13.86 17.90
N TRP A 76 -7.86 14.56 17.85
CA TRP A 76 -9.17 13.96 18.11
C TRP A 76 -10.32 14.59 17.32
N THR A 77 -10.16 15.75 16.74
CA THR A 77 -11.21 16.57 16.11
C THR A 77 -11.41 16.28 14.63
N SER A 78 -10.30 16.09 13.88
CA SER A 78 -10.34 15.66 12.48
C SER A 78 -10.68 14.18 12.40
N TYR A 79 -11.70 13.82 11.60
CA TYR A 79 -12.17 12.45 11.51
C TYR A 79 -12.72 12.11 10.13
N THR A 80 -12.83 10.82 9.86
CA THR A 80 -13.29 10.31 8.56
C THR A 80 -14.51 9.41 8.75
N THR A 81 -15.55 9.70 7.97
CA THR A 81 -16.77 8.88 7.90
C THR A 81 -16.75 8.06 6.62
N VAL A 82 -17.04 6.77 6.75
CA VAL A 82 -17.28 5.84 5.65
C VAL A 82 -18.76 5.47 5.66
N ARG A 83 -19.50 5.86 4.63
CA ARG A 83 -20.92 5.52 4.49
C ARG A 83 -21.04 4.21 3.73
N ILE A 84 -21.59 3.18 4.39
CA ILE A 84 -21.73 1.84 3.83
C ILE A 84 -23.23 1.48 3.80
N ASP A 85 -23.80 1.28 2.61
CA ASP A 85 -25.22 0.95 2.41
C ASP A 85 -26.15 1.89 3.20
N GLY A 86 -25.85 3.20 3.18
CA GLY A 86 -26.62 4.24 3.87
C GLY A 86 -26.32 4.39 5.37
N VAL A 87 -25.49 3.54 5.97
CA VAL A 87 -25.09 3.61 7.40
C VAL A 87 -23.73 4.29 7.55
N ASN A 88 -23.62 5.20 8.51
CA ASN A 88 -22.38 5.95 8.76
C ASN A 88 -21.49 5.21 9.76
N PHE A 89 -20.30 4.83 9.31
CA PHE A 89 -19.21 4.31 10.13
C PHE A 89 -18.12 5.38 10.24
N VAL A 90 -17.46 5.43 11.40
CA VAL A 90 -16.31 6.30 11.61
C VAL A 90 -15.04 5.44 11.58
N PHE A 91 -14.06 5.88 10.78
CA PHE A 91 -12.76 5.23 10.68
C PHE A 91 -11.99 5.39 12.00
N GLY A 92 -11.36 4.30 12.42
CA GLY A 92 -10.50 4.28 13.60
C GLY A 92 -11.21 3.84 14.88
N GLY A 93 -10.64 4.26 16.02
CA GLY A 93 -11.16 3.93 17.35
C GLY A 93 -12.38 4.76 17.75
N PRO A 94 -13.20 4.26 18.68
CA PRO A 94 -14.35 4.98 19.20
C PRO A 94 -13.92 6.28 19.90
N THR A 95 -14.87 7.20 20.07
CA THR A 95 -14.64 8.46 20.77
C THR A 95 -15.80 8.79 21.72
N GLU A 96 -15.49 9.43 22.83
CA GLU A 96 -16.47 10.04 23.74
C GLU A 96 -16.75 11.50 23.38
N THR A 97 -15.89 12.08 22.52
CA THR A 97 -16.00 13.46 22.07
C THR A 97 -17.03 13.60 20.94
N ARG A 98 -17.42 14.85 20.61
CA ARG A 98 -18.38 15.16 19.55
C ARG A 98 -18.00 14.57 18.20
N ALA A 99 -16.72 14.63 17.83
CA ALA A 99 -16.21 14.26 16.50
C ALA A 99 -16.36 12.76 16.18
N GLY A 100 -17.53 12.36 15.74
CA GLY A 100 -17.82 10.98 15.35
C GLY A 100 -18.53 10.13 16.41
N ARG A 101 -18.83 10.68 17.61
CA ARG A 101 -19.46 9.93 18.72
C ARG A 101 -20.75 9.19 18.33
N THR A 102 -21.54 9.74 17.44
CA THR A 102 -22.82 9.15 16.99
C THR A 102 -22.65 8.12 15.89
N GLY A 103 -21.43 7.87 15.38
CA GLY A 103 -21.12 6.92 14.33
C GLY A 103 -21.04 5.48 14.84
N ARG A 104 -21.06 4.56 13.90
CA ARG A 104 -20.69 3.16 14.17
C ARG A 104 -19.20 2.98 13.97
N TYR A 105 -18.63 2.06 14.72
CA TYR A 105 -17.21 1.72 14.65
C TYR A 105 -17.06 0.25 14.26
N GLY A 106 -15.94 -0.09 13.67
CA GLY A 106 -15.57 -1.46 13.36
C GLY A 106 -14.40 -1.95 14.19
N ARG A 107 -13.64 -2.86 13.63
CA ARG A 107 -12.47 -3.46 14.26
C ARG A 107 -11.19 -2.83 13.70
N ILE A 108 -10.26 -2.44 14.56
CA ILE A 108 -8.89 -2.09 14.17
C ILE A 108 -8.17 -3.39 13.76
N VAL A 109 -7.75 -3.47 12.51
CA VAL A 109 -6.99 -4.61 11.95
C VAL A 109 -5.49 -4.37 12.15
N THR A 110 -5.04 -3.15 11.82
CA THR A 110 -3.67 -2.72 12.06
C THR A 110 -3.71 -1.36 12.73
N PRO A 111 -3.18 -1.21 13.95
CA PRO A 111 -3.05 0.09 14.60
C PRO A 111 -2.06 0.98 13.83
N PRO A 112 -2.03 2.31 14.10
CA PRO A 112 -1.09 3.20 13.46
C PRO A 112 0.35 2.68 13.55
N THR A 113 0.98 2.46 12.41
CA THR A 113 2.31 1.84 12.29
C THR A 113 3.06 2.47 11.13
N ILE A 114 4.32 2.85 11.36
CA ILE A 114 5.19 3.36 10.29
C ILE A 114 5.61 2.21 9.36
N LYS A 115 5.36 2.39 8.05
CA LYS A 115 5.83 1.50 6.98
C LYS A 115 6.49 2.36 5.90
N GLY A 116 7.81 2.26 5.79
CA GLY A 116 8.57 3.18 4.94
C GLY A 116 8.41 4.62 5.40
N ASN A 117 7.98 5.49 4.51
CA ASN A 117 7.78 6.91 4.76
C ASN A 117 6.30 7.28 5.00
N GLU A 118 5.46 6.33 5.43
CA GLU A 118 4.03 6.55 5.68
C GLU A 118 3.60 5.92 7.01
N ILE A 119 2.58 6.48 7.65
CA ILE A 119 1.88 5.89 8.78
C ILE A 119 0.64 5.20 8.24
N HIS A 120 0.53 3.89 8.47
CA HIS A 120 -0.60 3.06 8.04
C HIS A 120 -1.48 2.68 9.21
N THR A 121 -2.81 2.80 9.01
CA THR A 121 -3.84 2.31 9.93
C THR A 121 -4.88 1.56 9.12
N VAL A 122 -5.30 0.36 9.56
CA VAL A 122 -6.30 -0.45 8.84
C VAL A 122 -7.46 -0.79 9.77
N CYS A 123 -8.67 -0.55 9.29
CA CYS A 123 -9.93 -0.87 9.98
C CYS A 123 -10.83 -1.72 9.08
N GLU A 124 -11.55 -2.65 9.66
CA GLU A 124 -12.65 -3.35 9.01
C GLU A 124 -13.99 -2.78 9.50
N LEU A 125 -14.80 -2.27 8.59
CA LEU A 125 -16.08 -1.63 8.84
C LEU A 125 -17.18 -2.40 8.09
N ASN A 126 -17.86 -3.35 8.76
CA ASN A 126 -19.00 -4.08 8.20
C ASN A 126 -18.73 -4.72 6.81
N GLY A 127 -17.61 -5.45 6.66
CA GLY A 127 -17.22 -6.11 5.42
C GLY A 127 -16.56 -5.19 4.39
N ILE A 128 -16.15 -4.01 4.82
CA ILE A 128 -15.31 -3.07 4.06
C ILE A 128 -14.00 -2.89 4.83
N GLU A 129 -12.88 -3.24 4.21
CA GLU A 129 -11.56 -2.90 4.73
C GLU A 129 -11.19 -1.49 4.29
N VAL A 130 -10.77 -0.67 5.25
CA VAL A 130 -10.37 0.72 5.03
C VAL A 130 -8.96 0.90 5.54
N GLN A 131 -8.03 1.20 4.65
CA GLN A 131 -6.67 1.56 4.98
C GLN A 131 -6.47 3.07 4.85
N GLN A 132 -5.96 3.70 5.90
CA GLN A 132 -5.43 5.06 5.88
C GLN A 132 -3.91 4.97 5.74
N ALA A 133 -3.31 5.71 4.81
CA ALA A 133 -1.87 5.93 4.69
C ALA A 133 -1.59 7.43 4.67
N LEU A 134 -0.75 7.88 5.59
CA LEU A 134 -0.39 9.29 5.77
C LEU A 134 1.12 9.45 5.59
N GLY A 135 1.53 10.24 4.62
CA GLY A 135 2.94 10.48 4.28
C GLY A 135 3.15 11.90 3.77
N PHE A 136 4.36 12.19 3.29
CA PHE A 136 4.69 13.49 2.74
C PHE A 136 4.63 13.48 1.21
N THR A 137 4.29 14.66 0.65
CA THR A 137 4.41 14.94 -0.78
C THR A 137 4.89 16.38 -0.96
N LYS A 138 5.38 16.67 -2.16
CA LYS A 138 5.77 18.04 -2.50
C LYS A 138 4.53 18.90 -2.70
N SER A 139 4.54 20.08 -2.08
CA SER A 139 3.51 21.10 -2.34
C SER A 139 3.55 21.53 -3.81
N PRO A 140 2.39 21.65 -4.46
CA PRO A 140 2.34 22.18 -5.82
C PRO A 140 2.80 23.65 -5.92
N THR A 141 2.80 24.41 -4.81
CA THR A 141 3.16 25.85 -4.79
C THR A 141 4.57 26.13 -4.33
N THR A 142 5.14 25.34 -3.42
CA THR A 142 6.52 25.52 -2.92
C THR A 142 7.52 24.60 -3.61
N GLY A 143 7.08 23.42 -4.08
CA GLY A 143 7.96 22.35 -4.54
C GLY A 143 8.70 21.60 -3.43
N LEU A 144 8.47 21.95 -2.15
CA LEU A 144 9.05 21.33 -0.96
C LEU A 144 8.16 20.18 -0.46
N ALA A 145 8.73 19.25 0.31
CA ALA A 145 7.98 18.14 0.94
C ALA A 145 7.24 18.62 2.21
N ASP A 146 6.47 19.69 2.08
CA ASP A 146 5.78 20.41 3.14
C ASP A 146 4.26 20.16 3.17
N THR A 147 3.81 19.13 2.50
CA THR A 147 2.41 18.76 2.37
C THR A 147 2.19 17.31 2.81
N ALA A 148 1.19 17.10 3.68
CA ALA A 148 0.70 15.77 4.03
C ALA A 148 -0.14 15.21 2.88
N ARG A 149 0.20 13.99 2.45
CA ARG A 149 -0.59 13.18 1.53
C ARG A 149 -1.46 12.23 2.34
N ILE A 150 -2.76 12.38 2.23
CA ILE A 150 -3.78 11.65 2.98
C ILE A 150 -4.45 10.67 2.01
N VAL A 151 -4.24 9.36 2.21
CA VAL A 151 -4.78 8.32 1.34
C VAL A 151 -5.71 7.42 2.11
N TYR A 152 -6.90 7.18 1.54
CA TYR A 152 -7.80 6.13 1.97
C TYR A 152 -7.99 5.12 0.85
N THR A 153 -7.59 3.87 1.08
CA THR A 153 -7.91 2.74 0.21
C THR A 153 -9.07 1.96 0.84
N ILE A 154 -10.16 1.86 0.11
CA ILE A 154 -11.40 1.21 0.55
C ILE A 154 -11.61 -0.02 -0.30
N LYS A 155 -11.64 -1.21 0.32
CA LYS A 155 -11.79 -2.51 -0.34
C LYS A 155 -13.03 -3.24 0.16
N ASN A 156 -13.86 -3.71 -0.74
CA ASN A 156 -14.97 -4.59 -0.38
C ASN A 156 -14.46 -6.02 -0.16
N VAL A 157 -14.38 -6.44 1.11
CA VAL A 157 -13.96 -7.81 1.50
C VAL A 157 -15.15 -8.73 1.75
N SER A 158 -16.39 -8.26 1.48
CA SER A 158 -17.61 -9.06 1.58
C SER A 158 -17.92 -9.77 0.26
N GLU A 159 -18.84 -10.74 0.30
CA GLU A 159 -19.25 -11.56 -0.84
C GLU A 159 -20.29 -10.89 -1.75
N ARG A 160 -20.72 -9.65 -1.45
CA ARG A 160 -21.74 -8.92 -2.22
C ARG A 160 -21.29 -7.51 -2.54
N GLY A 161 -21.89 -6.92 -3.58
CA GLY A 161 -21.70 -5.50 -3.89
C GLY A 161 -22.13 -4.63 -2.71
N ARG A 162 -21.36 -3.59 -2.39
CA ARG A 162 -21.60 -2.65 -1.29
C ARG A 162 -21.55 -1.23 -1.83
N GLN A 163 -22.47 -0.40 -1.39
CA GLN A 163 -22.46 1.02 -1.72
C GLN A 163 -21.63 1.78 -0.69
N VAL A 164 -20.50 2.38 -1.11
CA VAL A 164 -19.52 2.97 -0.21
C VAL A 164 -19.15 4.38 -0.63
N GLY A 165 -19.26 5.35 0.30
CA GLY A 165 -18.82 6.73 0.16
C GLY A 165 -17.85 7.13 1.29
N LEU A 166 -17.11 8.23 1.09
CA LEU A 166 -16.12 8.74 2.03
C LEU A 166 -16.35 10.22 2.32
N ARG A 167 -16.19 10.64 3.58
CA ARG A 167 -16.15 12.04 4.01
C ARG A 167 -15.00 12.25 4.98
N ILE A 168 -14.06 13.12 4.64
CA ILE A 168 -12.96 13.55 5.51
C ILE A 168 -13.30 14.92 6.08
N VAL A 169 -13.20 15.09 7.40
CA VAL A 169 -13.32 16.38 8.09
C VAL A 169 -11.94 16.77 8.60
N LEU A 170 -11.49 17.96 8.21
CA LEU A 170 -10.27 18.60 8.69
C LEU A 170 -10.67 19.82 9.55
N ASP A 171 -10.31 19.78 10.80
CA ASP A 171 -10.50 20.85 11.76
C ASP A 171 -9.30 21.79 11.69
N THR A 172 -9.46 22.94 11.05
CA THR A 172 -8.35 23.85 10.74
C THR A 172 -8.03 24.76 11.92
N MET A 173 -6.77 24.73 12.35
CA MET A 173 -6.25 25.65 13.36
C MET A 173 -4.91 26.20 12.90
N LEU A 174 -4.84 27.45 12.50
CA LEU A 174 -3.64 28.08 12.01
C LEU A 174 -2.93 28.87 13.10
N GLY A 175 -1.82 28.32 13.61
CA GLY A 175 -1.17 28.92 14.77
C GLY A 175 -2.06 28.91 16.00
N ALA A 176 -2.52 30.10 16.45
CA ALA A 176 -3.44 30.23 17.58
C ALA A 176 -4.89 30.50 17.16
N ASN A 177 -5.18 30.55 15.85
CA ASN A 177 -6.51 30.88 15.32
C ASN A 177 -7.27 29.61 14.96
N ASP A 178 -8.28 29.25 15.76
CA ASP A 178 -9.21 28.14 15.55
C ASP A 178 -10.34 28.49 14.55
N GLY A 179 -10.63 29.77 14.41
CA GLY A 179 -11.57 30.29 13.42
C GLY A 179 -10.85 30.79 12.15
N ALA A 180 -9.85 30.06 11.66
CA ALA A 180 -9.02 30.43 10.54
C ALA A 180 -9.84 30.77 9.29
N PRO A 181 -9.71 31.96 8.68
CA PRO A 181 -10.38 32.33 7.46
C PRO A 181 -9.80 31.58 6.28
N PHE A 182 -10.66 31.29 5.27
CA PHE A 182 -10.22 30.67 4.04
C PHE A 182 -10.18 31.66 2.87
N ARG A 183 -9.39 31.31 1.88
CA ARG A 183 -9.43 31.86 0.53
C ARG A 183 -9.56 30.74 -0.48
N VAL A 184 -10.51 30.90 -1.40
CA VAL A 184 -10.79 29.93 -2.46
C VAL A 184 -11.02 30.69 -3.75
N GLU A 185 -10.15 30.48 -4.73
CA GLU A 185 -10.12 31.25 -5.97
C GLU A 185 -9.98 32.77 -5.69
N GLU A 186 -10.93 33.60 -6.12
CA GLU A 186 -10.92 35.05 -5.91
C GLU A 186 -11.72 35.49 -4.66
N ALA A 187 -12.23 34.55 -3.87
CA ALA A 187 -13.13 34.84 -2.77
C ALA A 187 -12.52 34.56 -1.41
N GLU A 188 -12.72 35.50 -0.48
CA GLU A 188 -12.62 35.21 0.95
C GLU A 188 -13.82 34.37 1.38
N VAL A 189 -13.57 33.35 2.19
CA VAL A 189 -14.59 32.48 2.71
C VAL A 189 -14.58 32.56 4.25
N LEU A 190 -15.50 33.39 4.75
CA LEU A 190 -15.71 33.68 6.18
C LEU A 190 -17.03 33.13 6.69
N THR A 191 -17.84 32.58 5.77
CA THR A 191 -19.16 32.02 6.01
C THR A 191 -19.30 30.69 5.28
N ASP A 192 -20.33 29.93 5.62
CA ASP A 192 -20.59 28.65 4.97
C ASP A 192 -20.52 28.71 3.45
N ARG A 193 -19.71 27.81 2.89
CA ARG A 193 -19.52 27.70 1.44
C ARG A 193 -19.51 26.24 1.01
N LEU A 194 -20.12 25.99 -0.16
CA LEU A 194 -20.14 24.67 -0.79
C LEU A 194 -19.61 24.77 -2.21
N TYR A 195 -18.65 23.94 -2.56
CA TYR A 195 -18.20 23.70 -3.93
C TYR A 195 -18.60 22.29 -4.36
N ARG A 196 -19.05 22.16 -5.62
CA ARG A 196 -19.47 20.88 -6.23
C ARG A 196 -18.46 20.48 -7.31
N ALA A 197 -18.38 19.18 -7.63
CA ALA A 197 -17.41 18.63 -8.58
C ALA A 197 -17.23 19.45 -9.87
N ALA A 198 -18.32 19.93 -10.47
CA ALA A 198 -18.28 20.73 -11.69
C ALA A 198 -17.61 22.12 -11.52
N GLN A 199 -17.63 22.65 -10.30
CA GLN A 199 -17.11 23.98 -9.94
C GLN A 199 -16.00 23.85 -8.90
N MET A 200 -15.38 22.65 -8.77
CA MET A 200 -14.33 22.42 -7.78
C MET A 200 -13.11 23.27 -8.12
N PRO A 201 -12.62 24.13 -7.20
CA PRO A 201 -11.41 24.90 -7.38
C PRO A 201 -10.16 23.99 -7.42
N VAL A 202 -9.03 24.52 -7.85
CA VAL A 202 -7.76 23.76 -7.87
C VAL A 202 -7.24 23.55 -6.45
N PHE A 203 -7.27 24.60 -5.64
CA PHE A 203 -6.81 24.59 -4.25
C PHE A 203 -7.64 25.58 -3.40
N TRP A 204 -7.47 25.46 -2.10
CA TRP A 204 -7.94 26.41 -1.09
C TRP A 204 -6.82 26.69 -0.11
N GLN A 205 -6.89 27.83 0.55
CA GLN A 205 -5.92 28.25 1.56
C GLN A 205 -6.63 28.65 2.85
N ALA A 206 -5.97 28.39 3.99
CA ALA A 206 -6.37 28.87 5.30
C ALA A 206 -5.25 29.75 5.88
N PHE A 207 -5.62 30.75 6.67
CA PHE A 207 -4.69 31.72 7.21
C PHE A 207 -4.97 31.93 8.70
N ASP A 208 -3.92 32.18 9.48
CA ASP A 208 -4.09 32.66 10.84
C ASP A 208 -4.69 34.09 10.90
N SER A 209 -4.39 34.88 9.86
CA SER A 209 -4.95 36.21 9.63
C SER A 209 -4.92 36.53 8.14
N LEU A 210 -5.97 37.17 7.62
CA LEU A 210 -5.96 37.64 6.24
C LEU A 210 -5.18 38.97 6.07
N SER A 211 -5.08 39.76 7.14
CA SER A 211 -4.41 41.07 7.10
C SER A 211 -2.94 41.00 7.46
N ASP A 212 -2.47 40.01 8.21
CA ASP A 212 -1.07 39.80 8.56
C ASP A 212 -0.79 38.28 8.65
N PRO A 213 -0.79 37.57 7.52
CA PRO A 213 -0.66 36.13 7.51
C PRO A 213 0.75 35.69 7.93
N ARG A 214 0.85 35.03 9.07
CA ARG A 214 2.10 34.44 9.59
C ARG A 214 2.10 32.93 9.39
N VAL A 215 0.97 32.30 9.59
CA VAL A 215 0.77 30.85 9.37
C VAL A 215 -0.25 30.66 8.26
N MET A 216 0.12 29.88 7.25
CA MET A 216 -0.75 29.59 6.14
C MET A 216 -0.73 28.09 5.83
N ALA A 217 -1.89 27.55 5.53
CA ALA A 217 -2.00 26.19 5.01
C ALA A 217 -2.71 26.18 3.67
N GLN A 218 -2.46 25.13 2.88
CA GLN A 218 -3.10 24.91 1.59
C GLN A 218 -3.57 23.48 1.46
N GLY A 219 -4.79 23.30 0.95
CA GLY A 219 -5.29 22.01 0.50
C GLY A 219 -5.50 22.01 -1.01
N THR A 220 -5.17 20.90 -1.65
CA THR A 220 -5.32 20.71 -3.09
C THR A 220 -6.60 19.91 -3.36
N LEU A 221 -7.44 20.38 -4.26
CA LEU A 221 -8.70 19.76 -4.66
C LEU A 221 -8.65 19.14 -6.06
N LYS A 222 -7.74 19.63 -6.91
CA LYS A 222 -7.47 19.11 -8.27
C LYS A 222 -5.98 19.17 -8.57
N GLY A 223 -5.48 18.17 -9.30
CA GLY A 223 -4.08 18.08 -9.74
C GLY A 223 -3.28 17.03 -8.97
N GLY A 224 -2.10 16.72 -9.46
CA GLY A 224 -1.31 15.60 -8.95
C GLY A 224 -2.07 14.28 -9.04
N ASP A 225 -2.08 13.50 -7.97
CA ASP A 225 -2.91 12.28 -7.85
C ASP A 225 -4.14 12.47 -6.95
N VAL A 226 -4.51 13.71 -6.63
CA VAL A 226 -5.69 14.03 -5.81
C VAL A 226 -6.95 13.48 -6.45
N THR A 227 -7.77 12.82 -5.64
CA THR A 227 -9.10 12.39 -6.07
C THR A 227 -10.06 13.56 -5.87
N VAL A 228 -10.52 14.18 -6.96
CA VAL A 228 -11.44 15.32 -6.90
C VAL A 228 -12.67 14.96 -6.08
N PRO A 229 -12.99 15.69 -4.99
CA PRO A 229 -14.21 15.42 -4.22
C PRO A 229 -15.46 15.83 -5.00
N ASP A 230 -16.56 15.14 -4.75
CA ASP A 230 -17.88 15.54 -5.28
C ASP A 230 -18.37 16.82 -4.62
N LEU A 231 -18.05 17.00 -3.33
CA LEU A 231 -18.43 18.16 -2.53
C LEU A 231 -17.28 18.58 -1.60
N ALA A 232 -17.06 19.89 -1.50
CA ALA A 232 -16.18 20.50 -0.49
C ALA A 232 -16.98 21.55 0.29
N PHE A 233 -17.05 21.39 1.62
CA PHE A 233 -17.78 22.26 2.54
C PHE A 233 -16.79 23.03 3.40
N PHE A 234 -16.92 24.36 3.43
CA PHE A 234 -16.20 25.24 4.35
C PHE A 234 -17.23 25.77 5.35
N THR A 235 -17.01 25.55 6.66
CA THR A 235 -18.03 25.87 7.67
C THR A 235 -17.44 25.77 9.08
N ASN A 236 -18.31 25.93 10.09
CA ASN A 236 -17.97 25.67 11.49
C ASN A 236 -17.74 24.17 11.77
N TRP A 237 -16.66 23.83 12.48
CA TRP A 237 -16.32 22.45 12.83
C TRP A 237 -17.41 21.75 13.65
N GLY A 238 -17.92 22.40 14.70
CA GLY A 238 -18.96 21.81 15.55
C GLY A 238 -20.22 21.45 14.78
N SER A 239 -20.58 22.25 13.77
CA SER A 239 -21.70 21.98 12.86
C SER A 239 -21.45 20.77 11.97
N LEU A 240 -20.20 20.56 11.51
CA LEU A 240 -19.82 19.33 10.79
C LEU A 240 -19.78 18.10 11.71
N ALA A 241 -19.35 18.25 12.95
CA ALA A 241 -19.26 17.16 13.92
C ALA A 241 -20.63 16.67 14.42
N ASP A 242 -21.65 17.50 14.37
CA ASP A 242 -23.04 17.12 14.73
C ASP A 242 -23.70 16.21 13.71
N SER A 243 -23.21 16.20 12.46
CA SER A 243 -23.73 15.34 11.39
C SER A 243 -22.58 14.61 10.69
N LEU A 244 -22.66 13.29 10.70
CA LEU A 244 -21.59 12.45 10.15
C LEU A 244 -21.52 12.45 8.61
N TRP A 245 -22.61 12.82 7.93
CA TRP A 245 -22.67 12.75 6.47
C TRP A 245 -23.35 13.94 5.84
N GLU A 246 -24.63 14.17 6.15
CA GLU A 246 -25.38 15.28 5.61
C GLU A 246 -25.00 16.59 6.30
N PHE A 247 -25.01 17.67 5.55
CA PHE A 247 -24.73 18.99 6.09
C PHE A 247 -25.57 20.03 5.33
N ASP A 248 -26.24 20.90 6.07
CA ASP A 248 -27.05 21.98 5.55
C ASP A 248 -26.24 23.28 5.53
N VAL A 249 -25.85 23.70 4.34
CA VAL A 249 -25.07 24.93 4.11
C VAL A 249 -25.96 26.15 4.25
N GLN A 250 -25.58 27.08 5.10
CA GLN A 250 -26.25 28.36 5.31
C GLN A 250 -25.31 29.50 4.93
N PRO A 251 -25.35 30.03 3.72
CA PRO A 251 -24.34 30.97 3.19
C PRO A 251 -24.13 32.24 4.00
N ALA A 252 -25.11 32.63 4.84
CA ALA A 252 -24.99 33.79 5.71
C ALA A 252 -24.47 33.47 7.11
N ARG A 253 -24.24 32.18 7.42
CA ARG A 253 -23.70 31.75 8.71
C ARG A 253 -22.17 31.89 8.68
N ASP A 254 -21.62 32.61 9.61
CA ASP A 254 -20.17 32.63 9.86
C ASP A 254 -19.70 31.29 10.48
N PHE A 255 -18.43 31.17 10.81
CA PHE A 255 -17.87 29.96 11.42
C PHE A 255 -18.18 29.84 12.91
N THR A 256 -19.31 30.40 13.37
CA THR A 256 -19.87 30.18 14.70
C THR A 256 -21.00 29.15 14.64
N ARG A 257 -21.35 28.61 15.79
CA ARG A 257 -22.47 27.69 15.97
C ARG A 257 -23.46 28.26 16.98
N LYS A 258 -24.73 27.96 16.80
CA LYS A 258 -25.77 28.42 17.72
C LYS A 258 -25.48 27.99 19.16
N GLY A 259 -25.29 28.98 20.04
CA GLY A 259 -24.96 28.78 21.46
C GLY A 259 -23.45 28.71 21.74
N GLU A 260 -22.60 28.84 20.76
CA GLU A 260 -21.15 29.00 20.82
C GLU A 260 -20.80 30.39 20.26
N PHE A 261 -19.82 31.07 20.85
CA PHE A 261 -19.49 32.46 20.49
C PHE A 261 -18.11 32.58 19.88
N GLU A 262 -17.33 31.50 19.89
CA GLU A 262 -16.00 31.44 19.30
C GLU A 262 -16.09 30.95 17.86
N LEU A 263 -15.28 31.54 17.00
CA LEU A 263 -15.10 31.06 15.63
C LEU A 263 -14.32 29.73 15.66
N ASP A 264 -14.78 28.77 14.90
CA ASP A 264 -14.20 27.45 14.80
C ASP A 264 -14.39 26.94 13.38
N SER A 265 -13.35 26.97 12.57
CA SER A 265 -13.42 26.72 11.13
C SER A 265 -12.98 25.31 10.76
N ALA A 266 -13.69 24.70 9.83
CA ALA A 266 -13.34 23.38 9.30
C ALA A 266 -13.71 23.21 7.82
N LEU A 267 -13.08 22.22 7.22
CA LEU A 267 -13.39 21.75 5.87
C LEU A 267 -13.86 20.30 5.91
N ALA A 268 -14.88 19.97 5.10
CA ALA A 268 -15.20 18.58 4.80
C ALA A 268 -15.10 18.29 3.30
N LEU A 269 -14.38 17.25 2.96
CA LEU A 269 -14.31 16.68 1.61
C LEU A 269 -15.19 15.45 1.55
N ARG A 270 -16.12 15.36 0.59
CA ARG A 270 -17.04 14.24 0.45
C ARG A 270 -17.02 13.67 -0.96
N TRP A 271 -16.90 12.35 -1.03
CA TRP A 271 -17.09 11.54 -2.23
C TRP A 271 -18.36 10.71 -2.08
N GLU A 272 -19.26 10.86 -3.03
CA GLU A 272 -20.57 10.20 -2.97
C GLU A 272 -20.45 8.68 -3.06
N PRO A 273 -21.40 7.94 -2.45
CA PRO A 273 -21.36 6.49 -2.46
C PRO A 273 -21.43 5.89 -3.86
N VAL A 274 -20.50 4.97 -4.13
CA VAL A 274 -20.46 4.13 -5.34
C VAL A 274 -20.54 2.66 -4.97
N VAL A 275 -21.00 1.82 -5.90
CA VAL A 275 -21.04 0.38 -5.69
C VAL A 275 -19.66 -0.21 -5.93
N LEU A 276 -19.12 -0.93 -4.94
CA LEU A 276 -17.92 -1.73 -5.06
C LEU A 276 -18.32 -3.22 -5.13
N ALA A 277 -17.91 -3.91 -6.18
CA ALA A 277 -18.07 -5.36 -6.30
C ALA A 277 -17.20 -6.10 -5.24
N PRO A 278 -17.47 -7.40 -4.94
CA PRO A 278 -16.60 -8.19 -4.09
C PRO A 278 -15.13 -8.16 -4.56
N GLY A 279 -14.22 -7.85 -3.66
CA GLY A 279 -12.79 -7.71 -3.94
C GLY A 279 -12.37 -6.40 -4.59
N GLU A 280 -13.30 -5.58 -5.07
CA GLU A 280 -13.00 -4.28 -5.68
C GLU A 280 -12.50 -3.28 -4.64
N GLU A 281 -11.53 -2.44 -5.05
CA GLU A 281 -10.99 -1.37 -4.23
C GLU A 281 -11.09 0.00 -4.91
N ARG A 282 -11.17 1.04 -4.10
CA ARG A 282 -11.13 2.43 -4.54
C ARG A 282 -10.21 3.25 -3.66
N VAL A 283 -9.44 4.13 -4.28
CA VAL A 283 -8.45 4.98 -3.61
C VAL A 283 -8.90 6.44 -3.66
N TYR A 284 -8.84 7.11 -2.52
CA TYR A 284 -9.11 8.52 -2.34
C TYR A 284 -7.86 9.21 -1.81
N VAL A 285 -7.44 10.28 -2.45
CA VAL A 285 -6.25 11.05 -2.10
C VAL A 285 -6.62 12.50 -1.89
N ALA A 286 -6.18 13.06 -0.77
CA ALA A 286 -6.26 14.48 -0.46
C ALA A 286 -4.89 15.00 -0.01
N TYR A 287 -4.62 16.29 -0.25
CA TYR A 287 -3.41 16.98 0.16
C TYR A 287 -3.75 18.12 1.10
N TYR A 288 -2.95 18.27 2.18
CA TYR A 288 -3.02 19.38 3.10
C TYR A 288 -1.65 19.66 3.73
N GLY A 289 -1.19 20.88 3.71
CA GLY A 289 0.10 21.25 4.27
C GLY A 289 0.35 22.75 4.16
N LEU A 290 1.63 23.15 4.10
CA LEU A 290 1.99 24.54 3.94
C LEU A 290 1.62 25.06 2.55
N GLY A 291 1.23 26.33 2.48
CA GLY A 291 0.98 27.04 1.23
C GLY A 291 2.13 28.00 0.92
N GLY A 292 2.62 27.96 -0.33
CA GLY A 292 3.68 28.86 -0.77
C GLY A 292 3.10 30.15 -1.34
N ILE A 293 3.37 31.29 -0.70
CA ILE A 293 3.06 32.62 -1.21
C ILE A 293 4.31 33.50 -1.13
N THR A 294 4.67 34.19 -2.21
CA THR A 294 5.71 35.21 -2.19
C THR A 294 5.06 36.56 -1.90
N ILE A 295 5.47 37.24 -0.85
CA ILE A 295 4.92 38.52 -0.41
C ILE A 295 5.97 39.62 -0.64
N ALA A 296 5.57 40.72 -1.28
CA ALA A 296 6.31 41.99 -1.33
C ALA A 296 5.57 42.99 -0.44
N PRO A 297 6.14 43.43 0.70
CA PRO A 297 5.52 44.42 1.57
C PRO A 297 5.55 45.79 0.92
N GLY A 298 4.58 46.63 1.24
CA GLY A 298 4.44 48.00 0.72
C GLY A 298 3.12 48.58 1.16
N GLU A 299 2.81 49.85 0.81
CA GLU A 299 1.47 50.43 1.07
C GLU A 299 0.37 49.60 0.37
N LEU A 300 0.66 49.08 -0.82
CA LEU A 300 -0.06 47.96 -1.43
C LEU A 300 0.82 46.71 -1.29
N SER A 301 0.59 45.92 -0.27
CA SER A 301 1.25 44.63 -0.11
C SER A 301 0.73 43.68 -1.19
N LEU A 302 1.65 42.99 -1.87
CA LEU A 302 1.33 42.09 -2.98
C LEU A 302 1.82 40.65 -2.66
N GLY A 303 0.90 39.74 -2.49
CA GLY A 303 1.17 38.31 -2.39
C GLY A 303 0.85 37.61 -3.71
N VAL A 304 1.73 36.74 -4.19
CA VAL A 304 1.51 35.98 -5.43
C VAL A 304 1.74 34.48 -5.18
N THR A 305 0.79 33.67 -5.58
CA THR A 305 0.91 32.22 -5.56
C THR A 305 0.70 31.62 -6.95
N SER A 306 1.44 30.58 -7.26
CA SER A 306 1.34 29.77 -8.47
C SER A 306 1.96 28.39 -8.21
N PRO A 307 1.70 27.37 -9.03
CA PRO A 307 2.48 26.13 -8.96
C PRO A 307 3.98 26.39 -9.09
N ALA A 308 4.81 25.61 -8.40
CA ALA A 308 6.28 25.65 -8.56
C ALA A 308 6.73 24.97 -9.86
N SER A 309 5.97 23.96 -10.32
CA SER A 309 6.24 23.26 -11.57
C SER A 309 4.96 22.83 -12.28
N VAL A 310 5.05 22.62 -13.57
CA VAL A 310 4.02 22.04 -14.43
C VAL A 310 4.61 20.92 -15.27
N VAL A 311 3.84 19.86 -15.47
CA VAL A 311 4.31 18.67 -16.18
C VAL A 311 4.02 18.80 -17.68
N ALA A 312 5.03 18.56 -18.50
CA ALA A 312 4.87 18.43 -19.95
C ALA A 312 4.14 17.12 -20.26
N GLY A 313 2.94 17.19 -20.78
CA GLY A 313 2.13 16.03 -21.14
C GLY A 313 2.15 15.73 -22.62
N ARG A 314 1.58 14.58 -23.03
CA ARG A 314 1.43 14.22 -24.47
C ARG A 314 0.59 15.18 -25.28
N ARG A 315 -0.22 16.01 -24.65
CA ARG A 315 -1.08 17.04 -25.27
C ARG A 315 -0.54 18.47 -25.08
N GLY A 316 0.74 18.60 -24.70
CA GLY A 316 1.33 19.86 -24.28
C GLY A 316 1.25 20.05 -22.76
N VAL A 317 1.59 21.26 -22.29
CA VAL A 317 1.50 21.63 -20.88
C VAL A 317 0.10 22.17 -20.58
N GLU A 318 -0.51 21.73 -19.47
CA GLU A 318 -1.80 22.26 -19.05
C GLU A 318 -1.67 23.69 -18.50
N PRO A 319 -2.70 24.53 -18.69
CA PRO A 319 -2.76 25.85 -18.05
C PRO A 319 -2.73 25.75 -16.54
N PHE A 320 -2.08 26.70 -15.89
CA PHE A 320 -1.97 26.81 -14.45
C PHE A 320 -2.45 28.16 -13.92
N PRO A 321 -3.05 28.21 -12.71
CA PRO A 321 -3.51 29.44 -12.12
C PRO A 321 -2.35 30.25 -11.51
N VAL A 322 -2.44 31.56 -11.63
CA VAL A 322 -1.66 32.55 -10.87
C VAL A 322 -2.66 33.39 -10.10
N VAL A 323 -2.51 33.48 -8.77
CA VAL A 323 -3.39 34.29 -7.92
C VAL A 323 -2.57 35.35 -7.22
N ALA A 324 -3.02 36.58 -7.32
CA ALA A 324 -2.48 37.72 -6.61
C ALA A 324 -3.44 38.17 -5.50
N TYR A 325 -2.88 38.44 -4.34
CA TYR A 325 -3.54 39.00 -3.17
C TYR A 325 -2.98 40.41 -2.94
N VAL A 326 -3.84 41.42 -3.03
CA VAL A 326 -3.45 42.83 -2.87
C VAL A 326 -4.10 43.34 -1.60
N GLU A 327 -3.29 43.75 -0.62
CA GLU A 327 -3.77 44.36 0.61
C GLU A 327 -3.34 45.82 0.69
N ASN A 328 -4.28 46.70 1.02
CA ASN A 328 -3.93 48.08 1.39
C ASN A 328 -3.48 48.12 2.86
N THR A 329 -2.18 48.10 3.11
CA THR A 329 -1.59 48.20 4.46
C THR A 329 -1.47 49.64 4.94
N GLY A 330 -1.70 50.63 4.07
CA GLY A 330 -1.71 52.06 4.40
C GLY A 330 -2.87 52.47 5.29
N THR A 331 -2.84 53.66 5.83
CA THR A 331 -3.88 54.23 6.70
C THR A 331 -5.02 54.91 5.94
N GLY A 332 -4.80 55.23 4.66
CA GLY A 332 -5.76 55.84 3.76
C GLY A 332 -6.30 54.84 2.74
N GLU A 333 -7.35 55.28 2.00
CA GLU A 333 -7.91 54.50 0.88
C GLU A 333 -6.96 54.51 -0.33
N ALA A 334 -6.63 53.36 -0.87
CA ALA A 334 -5.97 53.21 -2.16
C ALA A 334 -7.00 53.29 -3.30
N ARG A 335 -6.77 54.15 -4.29
CA ARG A 335 -7.75 54.43 -5.34
C ARG A 335 -7.32 53.90 -6.69
N ASP A 336 -8.32 53.39 -7.43
CA ASP A 336 -8.16 52.85 -8.77
C ASP A 336 -7.03 51.81 -8.81
N VAL A 337 -7.11 50.85 -7.87
CA VAL A 337 -6.12 49.79 -7.76
C VAL A 337 -6.26 48.85 -8.93
N VAL A 338 -5.16 48.57 -9.61
CA VAL A 338 -5.08 47.66 -10.76
C VAL A 338 -3.95 46.69 -10.51
N ALA A 339 -4.27 45.38 -10.61
CA ALA A 339 -3.30 44.33 -10.69
C ALA A 339 -3.06 43.91 -12.14
N SER A 340 -1.82 43.67 -12.54
CA SER A 340 -1.50 43.20 -13.89
C SER A 340 -0.48 42.08 -13.87
N ILE A 341 -0.51 41.24 -14.90
CA ILE A 341 0.44 40.13 -15.08
C ILE A 341 1.25 40.35 -16.35
N GLU A 342 2.56 40.18 -16.26
CA GLU A 342 3.49 40.18 -17.39
C GLU A 342 4.05 38.76 -17.54
N PRO A 343 3.55 37.93 -18.49
CA PRO A 343 4.14 36.65 -18.81
C PRO A 343 5.53 36.86 -19.41
N GLY A 344 6.55 36.23 -18.84
CA GLY A 344 7.88 36.23 -19.40
C GLY A 344 7.97 35.36 -20.67
N GLU A 345 9.17 35.33 -21.25
CA GLU A 345 9.43 34.51 -22.44
C GLU A 345 9.07 33.04 -22.17
N GLY A 346 8.38 32.42 -23.10
CA GLY A 346 7.92 31.03 -22.97
C GLY A 346 6.58 30.85 -22.27
N LEU A 347 5.94 31.94 -21.79
CA LEU A 347 4.60 31.91 -21.20
C LEU A 347 3.61 32.76 -22.01
N ARG A 348 2.35 32.37 -21.97
CA ARG A 348 1.25 33.18 -22.51
C ARG A 348 0.01 33.11 -21.64
N LEU A 349 -0.80 34.15 -21.66
CA LEU A 349 -2.11 34.15 -21.06
C LEU A 349 -3.08 33.25 -21.87
N VAL A 350 -3.90 32.46 -21.20
CA VAL A 350 -4.85 31.55 -21.86
C VAL A 350 -6.04 32.30 -22.39
N ALA A 351 -6.65 33.15 -21.55
CA ALA A 351 -7.82 33.95 -21.87
C ALA A 351 -7.95 35.13 -20.88
N GLY A 352 -8.72 36.15 -21.25
CA GLY A 352 -8.97 37.33 -20.43
C GLY A 352 -7.97 38.44 -20.67
N GLU A 353 -7.99 39.45 -19.79
CA GLU A 353 -7.15 40.62 -19.83
C GLU A 353 -5.96 40.47 -18.88
N MET A 354 -4.81 41.05 -19.29
CA MET A 354 -3.60 41.09 -18.44
C MET A 354 -3.78 42.02 -17.24
N GLU A 355 -4.62 43.02 -17.34
CA GLU A 355 -4.95 43.95 -16.26
C GLU A 355 -6.30 43.56 -15.63
N LYS A 356 -6.39 43.70 -14.31
CA LYS A 356 -7.59 43.47 -13.50
C LYS A 356 -7.82 44.69 -12.62
N GLU A 357 -8.96 45.35 -12.80
CA GLU A 357 -9.39 46.42 -11.93
C GLU A 357 -9.88 45.88 -10.60
N LEU A 358 -9.26 46.31 -9.50
CA LEU A 358 -9.64 45.92 -8.13
C LEU A 358 -10.46 47.03 -7.42
N GLY A 359 -10.64 48.15 -8.05
CA GLY A 359 -11.40 49.29 -7.53
C GLY A 359 -10.67 50.06 -6.43
N HIS A 360 -11.44 50.58 -5.47
CA HIS A 360 -10.88 51.29 -4.31
C HIS A 360 -10.73 50.33 -3.14
N LEU A 361 -9.56 50.30 -2.52
CA LEU A 361 -9.31 49.47 -1.35
C LEU A 361 -9.15 50.34 -0.10
N SER A 362 -10.09 50.25 0.83
CA SER A 362 -9.97 50.88 2.14
C SER A 362 -8.79 50.27 2.92
N SER A 363 -8.33 50.99 3.95
CA SER A 363 -7.26 50.47 4.83
C SER A 363 -7.58 49.10 5.37
N LYS A 364 -6.62 48.16 5.29
CA LYS A 364 -6.74 46.77 5.72
C LYS A 364 -7.69 45.89 4.89
N VAL A 365 -8.16 46.37 3.74
CA VAL A 365 -8.96 45.58 2.80
C VAL A 365 -8.03 44.87 1.83
N THR A 366 -8.34 43.60 1.56
CA THR A 366 -7.63 42.77 0.60
C THR A 366 -8.54 42.47 -0.60
N ALA A 367 -7.97 42.52 -1.80
CA ALA A 367 -8.58 42.09 -3.04
C ALA A 367 -7.74 40.98 -3.72
N GLN A 368 -8.34 40.27 -4.65
CA GLN A 368 -7.68 39.18 -5.40
C GLN A 368 -7.81 39.40 -6.89
N ALA A 369 -6.80 38.90 -7.63
CA ALA A 369 -6.84 38.79 -9.08
C ALA A 369 -6.29 37.42 -9.47
N GLN A 370 -6.89 36.80 -10.51
CA GLN A 370 -6.45 35.50 -10.99
C GLN A 370 -6.26 35.51 -12.51
N TRP A 371 -5.22 34.83 -12.94
CA TRP A 371 -4.93 34.60 -14.36
C TRP A 371 -4.66 33.10 -14.59
N MET A 372 -4.87 32.65 -15.82
CA MET A 372 -4.45 31.33 -16.28
C MET A 372 -3.32 31.49 -17.29
N LEU A 373 -2.13 31.05 -16.93
CA LEU A 373 -0.97 31.01 -17.83
C LEU A 373 -0.76 29.59 -18.38
N VAL A 374 -0.14 29.51 -19.56
CA VAL A 374 0.29 28.24 -20.14
C VAL A 374 1.66 28.41 -20.78
N PRO A 375 2.61 27.46 -20.59
CA PRO A 375 3.86 27.42 -21.34
C PRO A 375 3.61 27.28 -22.85
N THR A 376 4.44 27.94 -23.66
CA THR A 376 4.35 27.89 -25.11
C THR A 376 5.06 26.67 -25.70
N SER A 377 5.86 25.95 -24.89
CA SER A 377 6.59 24.72 -25.24
C SER A 377 6.46 23.70 -24.13
N ASP A 378 6.54 22.40 -24.50
CA ASP A 378 6.62 21.25 -23.61
C ASP A 378 8.06 20.84 -23.24
N THR A 379 9.03 21.63 -23.69
CA THR A 379 10.45 21.41 -23.36
C THR A 379 10.72 21.82 -21.92
N PRO A 380 11.40 20.98 -21.11
CA PRO A 380 11.79 21.31 -19.77
C PRO A 380 12.58 22.63 -19.71
N ALA A 381 12.10 23.58 -18.91
CA ALA A 381 12.71 24.91 -18.79
C ALA A 381 12.26 25.59 -17.49
N GLU A 382 13.08 26.51 -16.97
CA GLU A 382 12.67 27.46 -15.94
C GLU A 382 12.13 28.72 -16.63
N LEU A 383 10.90 29.08 -16.33
CA LEU A 383 10.20 30.23 -16.88
C LEU A 383 9.87 31.21 -15.75
N THR A 384 9.68 32.49 -16.09
CA THR A 384 9.35 33.53 -15.12
C THR A 384 8.17 34.35 -15.59
N PHE A 385 7.43 34.92 -14.64
CA PHE A 385 6.41 35.93 -14.88
C PHE A 385 6.44 36.93 -13.74
N THR A 386 5.94 38.15 -13.99
CA THR A 386 5.84 39.21 -12.99
C THR A 386 4.40 39.62 -12.81
N VAL A 387 4.00 39.79 -11.55
CA VAL A 387 2.72 40.43 -11.20
C VAL A 387 3.03 41.80 -10.64
N HIS A 388 2.30 42.78 -11.10
CA HIS A 388 2.40 44.16 -10.67
C HIS A 388 1.09 44.61 -10.03
N VAL A 389 1.17 45.53 -9.08
CA VAL A 389 0.03 46.26 -8.55
C VAL A 389 0.36 47.77 -8.56
N ARG A 390 -0.61 48.59 -8.95
CA ARG A 390 -0.51 50.05 -8.96
C ARG A 390 -1.83 50.67 -8.51
N SER A 391 -1.76 51.89 -8.02
CA SER A 391 -2.92 52.72 -7.75
C SER A 391 -2.60 54.18 -8.14
N THR A 392 -3.59 55.07 -8.08
CA THR A 392 -3.41 56.47 -8.38
C THR A 392 -2.74 57.28 -7.26
N ASN A 393 -2.66 56.72 -6.06
CA ASN A 393 -2.24 57.42 -4.85
C ASN A 393 -1.31 56.63 -3.91
N SER A 394 -0.74 55.51 -4.36
CA SER A 394 0.28 54.78 -3.63
C SER A 394 1.42 54.32 -4.57
N GLU A 395 2.56 54.02 -3.99
CA GLU A 395 3.71 53.51 -4.76
C GLU A 395 3.36 52.12 -5.35
N PRO A 396 3.77 51.84 -6.60
CA PRO A 396 3.55 50.54 -7.22
C PRO A 396 4.39 49.45 -6.55
N ASN A 397 3.93 48.21 -6.62
CA ASN A 397 4.63 47.04 -6.12
C ASN A 397 4.64 45.91 -7.15
N SER A 398 5.60 44.99 -7.05
CA SER A 398 5.69 43.85 -7.96
C SER A 398 6.32 42.63 -7.32
N VAL A 399 5.94 41.45 -7.83
CA VAL A 399 6.46 40.11 -7.45
C VAL A 399 6.83 39.34 -8.70
N VAL A 400 8.06 38.84 -8.75
CA VAL A 400 8.54 37.90 -9.79
C VAL A 400 8.40 36.47 -9.25
N ARG A 401 7.80 35.64 -10.05
CA ARG A 401 7.68 34.19 -9.74
C ARG A 401 8.36 33.37 -10.82
N LYS A 402 8.91 32.21 -10.39
CA LYS A 402 9.49 31.20 -11.26
C LYS A 402 8.57 30.00 -11.32
N ILE A 403 8.55 29.34 -12.48
CA ILE A 403 7.86 28.07 -12.68
C ILE A 403 8.74 27.16 -13.53
N THR A 404 8.80 25.88 -13.18
CA THR A 404 9.59 24.91 -13.93
C THR A 404 8.67 24.01 -14.77
N VAL A 405 8.91 23.95 -16.08
CA VAL A 405 8.33 22.91 -16.93
C VAL A 405 9.18 21.66 -16.77
N VAL A 406 8.59 20.55 -16.31
CA VAL A 406 9.29 19.29 -16.08
C VAL A 406 8.79 18.21 -17.04
N ALA A 407 9.68 17.27 -17.42
CA ALA A 407 9.30 16.09 -18.20
C ALA A 407 8.30 15.22 -17.41
N PRO A 408 7.37 14.51 -18.07
CA PRO A 408 6.47 13.57 -17.40
C PRO A 408 7.26 12.45 -16.69
N PRO A 409 6.64 11.76 -15.73
CA PRO A 409 7.25 10.61 -15.10
C PRO A 409 7.45 9.50 -16.12
N LYS A 410 8.58 8.80 -16.02
CA LYS A 410 8.95 7.68 -16.88
C LYS A 410 9.48 6.55 -16.04
N LEU A 411 8.77 5.42 -16.02
CA LEU A 411 9.20 4.25 -15.26
C LEU A 411 10.17 3.40 -16.09
N GLU A 412 11.18 2.89 -15.41
CA GLU A 412 12.07 1.84 -15.90
C GLU A 412 12.08 0.71 -14.88
N THR A 413 12.02 -0.54 -15.38
CA THR A 413 11.97 -1.73 -14.53
C THR A 413 13.03 -2.71 -14.97
N SER A 414 13.87 -3.15 -14.04
CA SER A 414 14.83 -4.23 -14.23
C SER A 414 14.51 -5.38 -13.28
N LEU A 415 14.79 -6.62 -13.74
CA LEU A 415 14.51 -7.83 -12.98
C LEU A 415 15.83 -8.52 -12.60
N GLU A 416 15.96 -8.82 -11.30
CA GLU A 416 17.06 -9.58 -10.75
C GLU A 416 16.54 -10.90 -10.17
N GLY A 417 17.30 -11.97 -10.35
CA GLY A 417 16.97 -13.29 -9.82
C GLY A 417 18.00 -14.33 -10.26
N PRO A 418 17.87 -15.56 -9.81
CA PRO A 418 18.76 -16.63 -10.23
C PRO A 418 18.59 -16.91 -11.74
N LEU A 419 19.70 -17.11 -12.44
CA LEU A 419 19.68 -17.48 -13.87
C LEU A 419 19.12 -18.90 -14.08
N GLY A 420 19.26 -19.76 -13.07
CA GLY A 420 18.74 -21.11 -13.09
C GLY A 420 18.72 -21.74 -11.71
N LEU A 421 17.96 -22.84 -11.56
CA LEU A 421 17.95 -23.66 -10.36
C LEU A 421 18.99 -24.78 -10.49
N GLY A 422 19.59 -25.16 -9.38
CA GLY A 422 20.37 -26.37 -9.25
C GLY A 422 19.49 -27.60 -8.98
N VAL A 423 20.12 -28.77 -8.89
CA VAL A 423 19.50 -30.00 -8.42
C VAL A 423 20.29 -30.50 -7.22
N LYS A 424 19.60 -30.63 -6.07
CA LYS A 424 20.15 -31.16 -4.83
C LYS A 424 19.19 -32.19 -4.26
N PHE A 425 19.69 -33.39 -3.95
CA PHE A 425 18.85 -34.49 -3.47
C PHE A 425 17.62 -34.74 -4.38
N GLU A 426 17.84 -34.68 -5.71
CA GLU A 426 16.81 -34.87 -6.73
C GLU A 426 15.62 -33.88 -6.65
N ARG A 427 15.84 -32.75 -6.06
CA ARG A 427 14.89 -31.63 -6.01
C ARG A 427 15.56 -30.39 -6.55
N TRP A 428 14.76 -29.49 -7.09
CA TRP A 428 15.27 -28.17 -7.46
C TRP A 428 15.70 -27.38 -6.22
N ASP A 429 16.85 -26.73 -6.31
CA ASP A 429 17.44 -25.94 -5.23
C ASP A 429 18.02 -24.64 -5.76
N PRO A 430 17.69 -23.48 -5.18
CA PRO A 430 16.73 -23.28 -4.08
C PRO A 430 15.27 -23.25 -4.56
N VAL A 431 14.34 -23.80 -3.78
CA VAL A 431 12.90 -23.64 -3.97
C VAL A 431 12.26 -23.45 -2.59
N PRO A 432 11.54 -22.33 -2.33
CA PRO A 432 11.29 -21.23 -3.27
C PRO A 432 12.55 -20.41 -3.57
N PHE A 433 12.59 -19.77 -4.75
CA PHE A 433 13.60 -18.80 -5.12
C PHE A 433 13.00 -17.40 -5.18
N ARG A 434 13.84 -16.37 -5.02
CA ARG A 434 13.42 -14.97 -5.00
C ARG A 434 13.78 -14.29 -6.31
N ILE A 435 12.85 -13.50 -6.85
CA ILE A 435 13.12 -12.47 -7.85
C ILE A 435 12.86 -11.10 -7.25
N THR A 436 13.57 -10.10 -7.76
CA THR A 436 13.42 -8.69 -7.35
C THR A 436 13.23 -7.83 -8.59
N ALA A 437 12.21 -7.00 -8.59
CA ALA A 437 12.05 -5.92 -9.55
C ALA A 437 12.59 -4.63 -8.92
N ARG A 438 13.54 -3.99 -9.62
CA ARG A 438 14.00 -2.62 -9.33
C ARG A 438 13.27 -1.69 -10.27
N ILE A 439 12.61 -0.70 -9.70
CA ILE A 439 11.76 0.24 -10.42
C ILE A 439 12.29 1.64 -10.16
N ARG A 440 12.66 2.35 -11.21
CA ARG A 440 13.18 3.71 -11.16
C ARG A 440 12.30 4.65 -11.97
N ASN A 441 12.07 5.84 -11.45
CA ASN A 441 11.48 6.93 -12.20
C ASN A 441 12.59 7.76 -12.84
N THR A 442 12.78 7.64 -14.16
CA THR A 442 13.77 8.41 -14.93
C THR A 442 13.18 9.67 -15.56
N GLY A 443 11.92 9.99 -15.24
CA GLY A 443 11.25 11.22 -15.65
C GLY A 443 11.56 12.40 -14.73
N GLY A 444 11.04 13.59 -15.10
CA GLY A 444 11.25 14.84 -14.35
C GLY A 444 10.15 15.17 -13.34
N ALA A 445 9.05 14.42 -13.34
CA ALA A 445 7.92 14.58 -12.41
C ALA A 445 7.72 13.32 -11.56
N ASP A 446 7.04 13.46 -10.42
CA ASP A 446 6.71 12.34 -9.55
C ASP A 446 5.80 11.34 -10.26
N ALA A 447 6.12 10.05 -10.14
CA ALA A 447 5.25 8.94 -10.53
C ALA A 447 4.38 8.54 -9.34
N TYR A 448 3.06 8.65 -9.48
CA TYR A 448 2.10 8.42 -8.39
C TYR A 448 1.54 7.01 -8.39
N ARG A 449 1.37 6.44 -7.20
CA ARG A 449 0.71 5.13 -6.99
C ARG A 449 1.35 4.02 -7.82
N VAL A 450 2.68 3.95 -7.80
CA VAL A 450 3.41 2.92 -8.54
C VAL A 450 3.11 1.56 -7.94
N LYS A 451 2.76 0.61 -8.79
CA LYS A 451 2.54 -0.79 -8.44
C LYS A 451 3.23 -1.70 -9.44
N ALA A 452 3.60 -2.89 -8.99
CA ALA A 452 4.21 -3.91 -9.81
C ALA A 452 3.41 -5.21 -9.69
N GLU A 453 3.19 -5.89 -10.81
CA GLU A 453 2.42 -7.13 -10.89
C GLU A 453 3.24 -8.22 -11.59
N PHE A 454 3.47 -9.30 -10.85
CA PHE A 454 4.14 -10.49 -11.37
C PHE A 454 3.17 -11.36 -12.18
N SER A 455 3.63 -11.90 -13.29
CA SER A 455 2.88 -12.84 -14.12
C SER A 455 3.80 -13.91 -14.72
N SER A 456 3.37 -15.15 -14.64
CA SER A 456 3.99 -16.29 -15.35
C SER A 456 2.95 -17.40 -15.50
N PRO A 457 2.90 -18.07 -16.66
CA PRO A 457 2.04 -19.24 -16.86
C PRO A 457 2.63 -20.53 -16.26
N VAL A 458 3.90 -20.51 -15.85
CA VAL A 458 4.68 -21.74 -15.50
C VAL A 458 5.43 -21.62 -14.16
N LEU A 459 5.32 -20.47 -13.48
CA LEU A 459 5.84 -20.24 -12.14
C LEU A 459 4.71 -19.81 -11.22
N GLY A 460 4.62 -20.44 -10.06
CA GLY A 460 3.66 -20.08 -9.02
C GLY A 460 4.30 -19.27 -7.90
N LEU A 461 3.50 -18.43 -7.26
CA LEU A 461 3.88 -17.71 -6.04
C LEU A 461 3.96 -18.69 -4.86
N ALA A 462 4.95 -18.53 -4.00
CA ALA A 462 5.11 -19.32 -2.80
C ALA A 462 4.50 -18.61 -1.58
N GLY A 463 4.09 -19.36 -0.56
CA GLY A 463 3.69 -18.79 0.74
C GLY A 463 2.39 -17.98 0.75
N GLY A 464 1.54 -18.10 -0.29
CA GLY A 464 0.28 -17.33 -0.36
C GLY A 464 0.48 -15.85 -0.70
N GLU A 465 1.65 -15.46 -1.23
CA GLU A 465 1.90 -14.09 -1.67
C GLU A 465 0.97 -13.69 -2.83
N GLY A 466 0.54 -12.42 -2.85
CA GLY A 466 -0.16 -11.83 -3.99
C GLY A 466 0.81 -11.46 -5.13
N GLY A 467 0.35 -11.56 -6.38
CA GLY A 467 1.12 -11.16 -7.57
C GLY A 467 1.36 -9.65 -7.64
N GLY A 468 0.39 -8.85 -7.19
CA GLY A 468 0.46 -7.39 -7.14
C GLY A 468 1.15 -6.89 -5.87
N LYS A 469 2.08 -5.93 -6.02
CA LYS A 469 2.75 -5.24 -4.92
C LYS A 469 2.71 -3.73 -5.13
N TYR A 470 2.33 -3.03 -4.08
CA TYR A 470 2.35 -1.57 -4.05
C TYR A 470 3.78 -1.08 -3.74
N VAL A 471 4.26 -0.12 -4.53
CA VAL A 471 5.60 0.46 -4.42
C VAL A 471 5.54 1.81 -3.72
N GLY A 472 4.50 2.61 -3.98
CA GLY A 472 4.36 3.98 -3.48
C GLY A 472 4.48 5.03 -4.57
N ASN A 473 4.82 6.26 -4.20
CA ASN A 473 5.20 7.31 -5.14
C ASN A 473 6.71 7.27 -5.33
N LEU A 474 7.16 7.55 -6.56
CA LEU A 474 8.59 7.68 -6.88
C LEU A 474 8.86 9.07 -7.43
N GLY A 475 9.68 9.84 -6.74
CA GLY A 475 10.19 11.13 -7.24
C GLY A 475 11.13 10.96 -8.43
N PRO A 476 11.53 12.07 -9.10
CA PRO A 476 12.54 12.03 -10.14
C PRO A 476 13.83 11.36 -9.63
N ASP A 477 14.38 10.45 -10.44
CA ASP A 477 15.56 9.63 -10.15
C ASP A 477 15.44 8.69 -8.93
N GLU A 478 14.29 8.63 -8.28
CA GLU A 478 14.06 7.72 -7.15
C GLU A 478 13.88 6.28 -7.63
N GLU A 479 14.45 5.34 -6.85
CA GLU A 479 14.37 3.90 -7.09
C GLU A 479 13.74 3.19 -5.89
N SER A 480 12.94 2.19 -6.17
CA SER A 480 12.39 1.28 -5.17
C SER A 480 12.44 -0.16 -5.67
N GLN A 481 12.28 -1.11 -4.76
CA GLN A 481 12.33 -2.52 -5.10
C GLN A 481 11.23 -3.33 -4.42
N VAL A 482 10.71 -4.31 -5.16
CA VAL A 482 9.76 -5.31 -4.65
C VAL A 482 10.21 -6.71 -5.08
N SER A 483 9.91 -7.71 -4.27
CA SER A 483 10.38 -9.07 -4.52
C SER A 483 9.26 -10.08 -4.36
N TRP A 484 9.34 -11.21 -5.08
CA TRP A 484 8.43 -12.34 -4.94
C TRP A 484 9.22 -13.62 -4.70
N SER A 485 8.63 -14.51 -3.91
CA SER A 485 9.10 -15.88 -3.72
C SER A 485 8.35 -16.80 -4.68
N LEU A 486 9.07 -17.52 -5.53
CA LEU A 486 8.51 -18.28 -6.63
C LEU A 486 8.88 -19.76 -6.54
N ARG A 487 8.05 -20.60 -7.17
CA ARG A 487 8.31 -22.03 -7.39
C ARG A 487 7.88 -22.45 -8.79
N PRO A 488 8.59 -23.40 -9.44
CA PRO A 488 8.11 -24.00 -10.68
C PRO A 488 6.82 -24.80 -10.42
N ILE A 489 5.88 -24.76 -11.37
CA ILE A 489 4.62 -25.52 -11.31
C ILE A 489 4.60 -26.67 -12.31
N GLY A 490 5.58 -27.58 -12.21
CA GLY A 490 5.65 -28.79 -13.03
C GLY A 490 6.33 -28.64 -14.39
N PHE A 491 6.88 -27.46 -14.72
CA PHE A 491 7.58 -27.20 -15.98
C PHE A 491 9.10 -27.16 -15.79
N THR A 492 9.83 -27.47 -16.88
CA THR A 492 11.29 -27.44 -16.94
C THR A 492 11.77 -26.71 -18.20
N GLY A 493 13.07 -26.37 -18.27
CA GLY A 493 13.64 -25.59 -19.35
C GLY A 493 13.66 -24.09 -19.02
N HIS A 494 13.58 -23.24 -20.03
CA HIS A 494 13.56 -21.79 -19.86
C HIS A 494 12.13 -21.34 -19.52
N LEU A 495 11.86 -21.09 -18.25
CA LEU A 495 10.54 -20.70 -17.77
C LEU A 495 10.41 -19.19 -17.75
N PRO A 496 9.55 -18.61 -18.62
CA PRO A 496 9.39 -17.17 -18.72
C PRO A 496 8.57 -16.60 -17.59
N TYR A 497 8.89 -15.37 -17.22
CA TYR A 497 8.08 -14.55 -16.34
C TYR A 497 8.21 -13.07 -16.72
N SER A 498 7.24 -12.29 -16.29
CA SER A 498 7.21 -10.85 -16.50
C SER A 498 6.77 -10.11 -15.24
N VAL A 499 7.19 -8.87 -15.14
CA VAL A 499 6.66 -7.93 -14.18
C VAL A 499 6.17 -6.71 -14.93
N LYS A 500 4.88 -6.41 -14.80
CA LYS A 500 4.27 -5.19 -15.28
C LYS A 500 4.35 -4.15 -14.17
N THR A 501 4.94 -3.00 -14.46
CA THR A 501 4.97 -1.85 -13.57
C THR A 501 4.10 -0.76 -14.16
N GLU A 502 3.22 -0.17 -13.35
CA GLU A 502 2.34 0.92 -13.77
C GLU A 502 2.24 1.99 -12.68
N ALA A 503 1.94 3.21 -13.08
CA ALA A 503 1.67 4.34 -12.21
C ALA A 503 0.41 5.07 -12.70
N TYR A 504 -0.20 5.86 -11.81
CA TYR A 504 -1.39 6.63 -12.13
C TYR A 504 -1.19 7.62 -13.30
N ASN A 505 0.00 8.19 -13.40
CA ASN A 505 0.35 9.25 -14.34
C ASN A 505 1.55 8.93 -15.24
N ALA A 506 1.94 7.66 -15.37
CA ALA A 506 2.97 7.21 -16.30
C ALA A 506 2.50 6.02 -17.13
N ASP A 507 3.12 5.85 -18.28
CA ASP A 507 2.88 4.68 -19.11
C ASP A 507 3.35 3.40 -18.40
N ALA A 508 2.61 2.31 -18.58
CA ALA A 508 3.00 1.02 -18.04
C ALA A 508 4.22 0.45 -18.76
N VAL A 509 5.09 -0.20 -18.02
CA VAL A 509 6.30 -0.87 -18.51
C VAL A 509 6.22 -2.35 -18.15
N VAL A 510 6.62 -3.23 -19.09
CA VAL A 510 6.72 -4.67 -18.87
C VAL A 510 8.17 -5.10 -19.01
N ALA A 511 8.73 -5.63 -17.94
CA ALA A 511 10.04 -6.27 -17.94
C ALA A 511 9.85 -7.79 -18.01
N ASN A 512 10.56 -8.43 -18.92
CA ASN A 512 10.52 -9.87 -19.14
C ASN A 512 11.85 -10.51 -18.76
N ASN A 513 11.78 -11.72 -18.19
CA ASN A 513 12.96 -12.51 -17.90
C ASN A 513 12.57 -14.01 -17.94
N PHE A 514 13.53 -14.87 -17.72
CA PHE A 514 13.33 -16.32 -17.61
C PHE A 514 14.26 -16.91 -16.55
N ILE A 515 13.91 -18.09 -16.06
CA ILE A 515 14.77 -18.92 -15.22
C ILE A 515 14.94 -20.30 -15.87
N LEU A 516 16.17 -20.83 -15.85
CA LEU A 516 16.45 -22.19 -16.31
C LEU A 516 16.14 -23.18 -15.18
N VAL A 517 15.14 -24.04 -15.40
CA VAL A 517 14.78 -25.11 -14.49
C VAL A 517 15.23 -26.44 -15.11
N PRO A 518 16.22 -27.12 -14.50
CA PRO A 518 16.77 -28.33 -15.06
C PRO A 518 15.78 -29.49 -15.00
N LEU A 519 15.90 -30.41 -15.94
CA LEU A 519 15.12 -31.63 -15.96
C LEU A 519 15.59 -32.56 -14.83
N LEU A 520 14.67 -32.96 -13.95
CA LEU A 520 14.91 -34.01 -12.99
C LEU A 520 14.69 -35.38 -13.65
N LYS A 521 15.41 -36.40 -13.21
CA LYS A 521 15.18 -37.78 -13.70
C LYS A 521 13.85 -38.30 -13.18
N PRO A 522 13.06 -38.99 -14.02
CA PRO A 522 11.86 -39.69 -13.56
C PRO A 522 12.24 -40.80 -12.59
N ARG A 523 11.63 -40.84 -11.41
CA ARG A 523 11.95 -41.83 -10.39
C ARG A 523 10.74 -42.22 -9.55
N VAL A 524 10.69 -43.52 -9.14
CA VAL A 524 9.83 -43.99 -8.09
C VAL A 524 10.70 -44.63 -7.01
N TRP A 525 10.52 -44.24 -5.77
CA TRP A 525 11.41 -44.68 -4.69
C TRP A 525 10.67 -44.77 -3.35
N VAL A 526 11.20 -45.63 -2.46
CA VAL A 526 10.71 -45.77 -1.08
C VAL A 526 11.47 -44.82 -0.20
N GLN A 527 10.78 -43.88 0.45
CA GLN A 527 11.38 -42.98 1.43
C GLN A 527 11.64 -43.75 2.73
N PRO A 528 12.87 -43.72 3.28
CA PRO A 528 13.12 -44.33 4.57
C PRO A 528 12.27 -43.68 5.66
N PRO A 529 11.84 -44.44 6.67
CA PRO A 529 11.13 -43.86 7.80
C PRO A 529 11.99 -42.92 8.63
N ASP A 530 11.35 -41.97 9.30
CA ASP A 530 12.02 -41.05 10.21
C ASP A 530 12.26 -41.70 11.58
N GLY A 531 13.47 -41.55 12.12
CA GLY A 531 13.82 -41.98 13.46
C GLY A 531 14.31 -43.42 13.60
N GLU A 532 14.61 -43.85 14.84
CA GLU A 532 15.01 -45.22 15.18
C GLU A 532 13.79 -46.13 15.30
N ILE A 533 13.88 -47.36 14.78
CA ILE A 533 12.82 -48.35 14.83
C ILE A 533 13.28 -49.49 15.72
N ASN A 534 12.45 -49.89 16.70
CA ASN A 534 12.67 -51.02 17.57
C ASN A 534 11.74 -52.17 17.23
N ALA A 535 12.12 -53.38 17.60
CA ALA A 535 11.26 -54.56 17.47
C ALA A 535 9.95 -54.35 18.25
N GLY A 536 8.82 -54.51 17.57
CA GLY A 536 7.48 -54.24 18.09
C GLY A 536 6.86 -52.93 17.61
N ASP A 537 7.68 -51.97 17.16
CA ASP A 537 7.24 -50.64 16.73
C ASP A 537 6.40 -50.67 15.44
N PHE A 538 5.53 -49.65 15.33
CA PHE A 538 4.79 -49.36 14.12
C PHE A 538 5.40 -48.13 13.47
N PHE A 539 5.62 -48.18 12.16
CA PHE A 539 6.14 -47.08 11.38
C PHE A 539 5.51 -47.02 10.00
N THR A 540 5.70 -45.92 9.29
CA THR A 540 5.21 -45.75 7.91
C THR A 540 6.37 -45.53 6.98
N VAL A 541 6.21 -45.97 5.72
CA VAL A 541 7.07 -45.58 4.60
C VAL A 541 6.20 -45.02 3.48
N ASP A 542 6.71 -44.02 2.81
CA ASP A 542 6.08 -43.43 1.62
C ASP A 542 6.74 -43.97 0.36
N VAL A 543 5.92 -44.44 -0.59
CA VAL A 543 6.36 -44.65 -1.98
C VAL A 543 6.13 -43.38 -2.76
N LEU A 544 7.21 -42.75 -3.20
CA LEU A 544 7.19 -41.45 -3.85
C LEU A 544 7.47 -41.60 -5.35
N ALA A 545 6.73 -40.81 -6.17
CA ALA A 545 7.01 -40.60 -7.58
C ALA A 545 7.49 -39.19 -7.78
N THR A 546 8.52 -38.99 -8.61
CA THR A 546 9.09 -37.69 -8.88
C THR A 546 9.34 -37.52 -10.37
N ASN A 547 8.91 -36.35 -10.91
CA ASN A 547 9.24 -35.86 -12.25
C ASN A 547 8.86 -36.82 -13.40
N ILE A 548 7.74 -37.53 -13.29
CA ILE A 548 7.29 -38.46 -14.33
C ILE A 548 6.55 -37.69 -15.43
N PRO A 549 7.04 -37.68 -16.66
CA PRO A 549 6.36 -37.00 -17.78
C PRO A 549 5.10 -37.77 -18.18
N ASP A 550 4.09 -37.07 -18.68
CA ASP A 550 2.88 -37.62 -19.30
C ASP A 550 2.22 -38.77 -18.51
N PHE A 551 2.36 -38.72 -17.19
CA PHE A 551 1.95 -39.80 -16.28
C PHE A 551 0.44 -40.03 -16.33
N PHE A 552 0.05 -41.27 -16.60
CA PHE A 552 -1.34 -41.73 -16.54
C PHE A 552 -1.51 -42.84 -15.50
N SER A 553 -0.73 -43.93 -15.58
CA SER A 553 -0.90 -45.10 -14.69
C SER A 553 0.43 -45.57 -14.11
N ILE A 554 0.34 -46.22 -12.93
CA ILE A 554 1.45 -46.90 -12.30
C ILE A 554 0.98 -48.20 -11.71
N SER A 555 1.80 -49.25 -11.85
CA SER A 555 1.71 -50.48 -11.07
C SER A 555 3.08 -50.88 -10.58
N LEU A 556 3.18 -51.37 -9.36
CA LEU A 556 4.42 -51.84 -8.74
C LEU A 556 4.15 -52.83 -7.64
N ASP A 557 5.17 -53.65 -7.32
CA ASP A 557 5.15 -54.56 -6.16
C ASP A 557 6.16 -54.00 -5.13
N ILE A 558 5.74 -53.93 -3.88
CA ILE A 558 6.59 -53.70 -2.73
C ILE A 558 6.96 -55.03 -2.13
N VAL A 559 8.24 -55.33 -2.11
CA VAL A 559 8.81 -56.58 -1.58
C VAL A 559 9.58 -56.30 -0.32
N TYR A 560 9.33 -57.04 0.74
CA TYR A 560 9.92 -56.90 2.06
C TYR A 560 10.20 -58.27 2.73
N ASP A 561 11.09 -58.32 3.71
CA ASP A 561 11.33 -59.53 4.50
C ASP A 561 10.14 -59.82 5.43
N PRO A 562 9.32 -60.86 5.17
CA PRO A 562 8.13 -61.17 5.99
C PRO A 562 8.47 -61.67 7.39
N ASP A 563 9.72 -62.08 7.65
CA ASP A 563 10.18 -62.48 9.00
C ASP A 563 10.51 -61.27 9.86
N ALA A 564 10.96 -60.17 9.26
CA ALA A 564 11.33 -58.94 9.94
C ALA A 564 10.22 -57.91 9.98
N LEU A 565 9.39 -57.83 8.93
CA LEU A 565 8.35 -56.84 8.73
C LEU A 565 6.98 -57.43 8.49
N GLN A 566 5.94 -56.67 8.80
CA GLN A 566 4.55 -57.03 8.51
C GLN A 566 3.75 -55.81 8.14
N ILE A 567 3.01 -55.83 7.03
CA ILE A 567 2.03 -54.75 6.71
C ILE A 567 0.83 -54.92 7.66
N VAL A 568 0.53 -53.84 8.39
CA VAL A 568 -0.50 -53.82 9.43
C VAL A 568 -1.87 -53.68 8.80
N GLY A 569 -2.78 -54.65 9.07
CA GLY A 569 -4.12 -54.64 8.51
C GLY A 569 -4.22 -55.12 7.06
N GLY A 570 -3.14 -55.73 6.52
CA GLY A 570 -3.11 -56.20 5.12
C GLY A 570 -3.38 -55.05 4.13
N PRO A 571 -4.32 -55.20 3.18
CA PRO A 571 -4.63 -54.14 2.21
C PRO A 571 -5.05 -52.80 2.84
N LEU A 572 -5.65 -52.81 4.02
CA LEU A 572 -6.05 -51.59 4.76
C LEU A 572 -4.87 -50.84 5.39
N GLY A 573 -3.69 -51.45 5.41
CA GLY A 573 -2.44 -50.83 5.84
C GLY A 573 -1.73 -50.03 4.74
N ILE A 574 -2.31 -49.93 3.56
CA ILE A 574 -1.76 -49.21 2.41
C ILE A 574 -2.75 -48.12 2.02
N ASP A 575 -2.41 -46.89 2.38
CA ASP A 575 -3.20 -45.70 2.06
C ASP A 575 -2.78 -45.17 0.68
N ARG A 576 -3.77 -44.72 -0.08
CA ARG A 576 -3.57 -44.08 -1.38
C ARG A 576 -2.85 -42.72 -1.21
N GLY A 577 -1.85 -42.47 -2.03
CA GLY A 577 -1.05 -41.24 -2.00
C GLY A 577 -1.63 -40.06 -2.76
N THR A 578 -0.99 -38.91 -2.60
CA THR A 578 -1.37 -37.60 -3.18
C THR A 578 -1.26 -37.55 -4.72
N LEU A 579 -0.52 -38.49 -5.33
CA LEU A 579 -0.37 -38.58 -6.78
C LEU A 579 -1.71 -38.78 -7.50
N PHE A 580 -2.67 -39.41 -6.84
CA PHE A 580 -3.99 -39.74 -7.36
C PHE A 580 -5.11 -38.82 -6.88
N VAL A 581 -4.77 -37.68 -6.22
CA VAL A 581 -5.76 -36.71 -5.74
C VAL A 581 -5.77 -35.51 -6.67
N HIS A 582 -6.90 -35.26 -7.34
CA HIS A 582 -7.14 -34.05 -8.11
C HIS A 582 -8.05 -33.13 -7.31
N LYS A 583 -7.61 -31.88 -7.08
CA LYS A 583 -8.44 -30.77 -6.59
C LYS A 583 -8.82 -29.89 -7.77
N GLU A 584 -10.08 -29.94 -8.20
CA GLU A 584 -10.69 -28.84 -8.97
C GLU A 584 -11.40 -27.88 -8.00
N GLU A 585 -11.22 -26.59 -8.19
CA GLU A 585 -11.94 -25.57 -7.41
C GLU A 585 -13.44 -25.69 -7.70
N GLY A 586 -14.23 -26.01 -6.67
CA GLY A 586 -15.69 -25.89 -6.67
C GLY A 586 -16.48 -27.18 -6.90
N GLU A 587 -15.89 -28.31 -7.21
CA GLU A 587 -16.60 -29.61 -7.36
C GLU A 587 -16.01 -30.70 -6.50
N ARG A 588 -16.86 -31.72 -6.21
CA ARG A 588 -16.50 -32.91 -5.46
C ARG A 588 -15.21 -33.53 -5.99
N LEU A 589 -14.29 -33.92 -5.08
CA LEU A 589 -13.14 -34.75 -5.35
C LEU A 589 -13.51 -35.90 -6.30
N GLN A 590 -13.18 -35.81 -7.57
CA GLN A 590 -13.28 -36.94 -8.50
C GLN A 590 -12.13 -37.89 -8.18
N TYR A 591 -12.46 -39.05 -7.65
CA TYR A 591 -11.52 -40.12 -7.36
C TYR A 591 -11.19 -40.85 -8.66
N LEU A 592 -9.90 -40.91 -8.96
CA LEU A 592 -9.36 -41.71 -10.02
C LEU A 592 -9.19 -43.13 -9.52
N ASP A 593 -9.17 -44.08 -10.45
CA ASP A 593 -9.19 -45.49 -10.13
C ASP A 593 -7.94 -45.93 -9.33
N TRP A 594 -8.13 -46.24 -8.08
CA TRP A 594 -7.18 -46.85 -7.19
C TRP A 594 -7.62 -48.30 -6.97
N ALA A 595 -6.85 -49.25 -7.52
CA ALA A 595 -7.13 -50.66 -7.29
C ALA A 595 -6.84 -51.00 -5.82
N PRO A 596 -7.73 -51.75 -5.14
CA PRO A 596 -7.43 -52.25 -3.80
C PRO A 596 -6.10 -53.03 -3.82
N PRO A 597 -5.11 -52.63 -2.97
CA PRO A 597 -3.83 -53.33 -2.90
C PRO A 597 -4.00 -54.80 -2.60
N LEU A 598 -3.17 -55.65 -3.20
CA LEU A 598 -3.12 -57.09 -2.88
C LEU A 598 -1.89 -57.33 -2.01
N VAL A 599 -2.07 -57.93 -0.84
CA VAL A 599 -0.99 -58.21 0.12
C VAL A 599 -0.87 -59.72 0.36
N ASP A 600 0.31 -60.26 0.05
CA ASP A 600 0.67 -61.63 0.45
C ASP A 600 1.69 -61.60 1.61
N PRO A 601 1.22 -61.74 2.86
CA PRO A 601 2.09 -61.65 4.02
C PRO A 601 3.03 -62.89 4.16
N GLY A 602 2.76 -63.98 3.47
CA GLY A 602 3.59 -65.17 3.52
C GLY A 602 4.84 -65.06 2.66
N VAL A 603 4.74 -64.33 1.56
CA VAL A 603 5.87 -64.05 0.66
C VAL A 603 6.52 -62.71 0.95
N GLY A 604 5.83 -61.80 1.65
CA GLY A 604 6.31 -60.42 1.91
C GLY A 604 6.15 -59.54 0.68
N GLU A 605 5.01 -59.60 0.02
CA GLU A 605 4.76 -58.84 -1.20
C GLU A 605 3.44 -58.06 -1.12
N ALA A 606 3.42 -56.85 -1.70
CA ALA A 606 2.21 -56.06 -1.81
C ALA A 606 2.16 -55.37 -3.21
N ALA A 607 1.14 -55.75 -3.99
CA ALA A 607 0.90 -55.15 -5.30
C ALA A 607 0.03 -53.88 -5.15
N ILE A 608 0.48 -52.78 -5.79
CA ILE A 608 -0.15 -51.49 -5.78
C ILE A 608 -0.35 -51.01 -7.21
N ALA A 609 -1.57 -50.56 -7.55
CA ALA A 609 -1.87 -50.01 -8.85
C ALA A 609 -2.88 -48.87 -8.78
N GLY A 610 -2.70 -47.86 -9.66
CA GLY A 610 -3.63 -46.76 -9.78
C GLY A 610 -3.38 -45.93 -11.05
N ASN A 611 -4.38 -45.13 -11.40
CA ASN A 611 -4.29 -44.21 -12.53
C ASN A 611 -4.83 -42.81 -12.14
N ARG A 612 -4.55 -41.83 -12.96
CA ARG A 612 -5.06 -40.46 -12.82
C ARG A 612 -5.39 -39.84 -14.19
N HIS A 613 -6.15 -38.74 -14.18
CA HIS A 613 -6.34 -37.98 -15.42
C HIS A 613 -4.99 -37.47 -16.00
N PRO A 614 -4.85 -37.50 -17.33
CA PRO A 614 -3.64 -37.00 -17.97
C PRO A 614 -3.34 -35.57 -17.56
N LEU A 615 -2.09 -35.31 -17.29
CA LEU A 615 -1.60 -33.95 -17.13
C LEU A 615 -1.56 -33.26 -18.49
N GLY A 616 -1.73 -31.95 -18.53
CA GLY A 616 -1.54 -31.17 -19.76
C GLY A 616 -0.13 -31.34 -20.34
N PRO A 617 0.09 -31.01 -21.61
CA PRO A 617 1.37 -31.11 -22.27
C PRO A 617 2.48 -30.44 -21.45
N GLN A 618 3.63 -31.11 -21.33
CA GLN A 618 4.81 -30.65 -20.57
C GLN A 618 4.66 -30.65 -19.02
N GLN A 619 3.55 -31.03 -18.45
CA GLN A 619 3.43 -31.23 -17.00
C GLN A 619 4.03 -32.57 -16.57
N ARG A 620 4.64 -32.58 -15.38
CA ARG A 620 5.26 -33.76 -14.79
C ARG A 620 4.63 -34.09 -13.45
N ALA A 621 4.34 -35.39 -13.27
CA ALA A 621 3.76 -35.86 -12.03
C ALA A 621 4.81 -36.02 -10.94
N SER A 622 4.50 -35.53 -9.75
CA SER A 622 5.26 -35.77 -8.52
C SER A 622 4.28 -35.86 -7.34
N GLY A 623 4.54 -36.77 -6.44
CA GLY A 623 3.71 -36.96 -5.24
C GLY A 623 3.88 -38.34 -4.62
N THR A 624 3.17 -38.60 -3.52
CA THR A 624 3.12 -39.91 -2.89
C THR A 624 2.25 -40.84 -3.72
N VAL A 625 2.76 -42.03 -4.05
CA VAL A 625 2.03 -43.14 -4.68
C VAL A 625 1.20 -43.84 -3.63
N ALA A 626 1.85 -44.25 -2.52
CA ALA A 626 1.22 -44.91 -1.40
C ALA A 626 1.97 -44.64 -0.11
N THR A 627 1.24 -44.64 1.01
CA THR A 627 1.81 -44.71 2.37
C THR A 627 1.52 -46.07 2.97
N ILE A 628 2.55 -46.81 3.38
CA ILE A 628 2.45 -48.20 3.86
C ILE A 628 2.77 -48.25 5.34
N ARG A 629 1.90 -48.84 6.14
CA ARG A 629 2.11 -49.05 7.59
C ARG A 629 2.70 -50.41 7.87
N PHE A 630 3.91 -50.44 8.42
CA PHE A 630 4.64 -51.64 8.85
C PHE A 630 4.63 -51.76 10.35
N ARG A 631 4.76 -53.04 10.80
CA ARG A 631 5.18 -53.42 12.13
C ARG A 631 6.53 -54.11 12.02
N ALA A 632 7.49 -53.69 12.81
CA ALA A 632 8.76 -54.39 13.01
C ALA A 632 8.53 -55.62 13.88
N LYS A 633 8.87 -56.83 13.40
CA LYS A 633 8.60 -58.11 14.12
C LYS A 633 9.76 -58.56 14.99
N ARG A 634 10.99 -58.33 14.55
CA ARG A 634 12.23 -58.74 15.24
C ARG A 634 13.38 -57.78 14.90
N GLU A 635 14.47 -57.88 15.68
CA GLU A 635 15.73 -57.23 15.33
C GLU A 635 16.22 -57.70 13.95
N ALA A 636 16.65 -56.74 13.13
CA ALA A 636 17.20 -56.98 11.82
C ALA A 636 17.97 -55.77 11.34
N THR A 637 19.08 -55.96 10.62
CA THR A 637 19.89 -54.93 10.04
C THR A 637 19.78 -54.97 8.51
N ASN A 638 19.83 -53.79 7.87
CA ASN A 638 19.74 -53.65 6.41
C ASN A 638 18.54 -54.39 5.80
N THR A 639 17.39 -54.37 6.48
CA THR A 639 16.17 -55.03 6.00
C THR A 639 15.63 -54.28 4.76
N PRO A 640 15.57 -54.92 3.59
CA PRO A 640 15.17 -54.24 2.38
C PRO A 640 13.65 -54.06 2.31
N ILE A 641 13.25 -52.89 1.84
CA ILE A 641 11.91 -52.66 1.26
C ILE A 641 12.14 -52.22 -0.19
N SER A 642 11.85 -53.10 -1.14
CA SER A 642 12.21 -52.95 -2.56
C SER A 642 11.00 -52.72 -3.44
N ILE A 643 11.19 -52.08 -4.57
CA ILE A 643 10.18 -51.93 -5.62
C ILE A 643 10.52 -52.90 -6.74
N ASN A 644 9.60 -53.80 -7.03
CA ASN A 644 9.67 -54.74 -8.15
C ASN A 644 8.54 -54.50 -9.15
N ASN A 645 8.63 -55.06 -10.33
CA ASN A 645 7.62 -55.03 -11.39
C ASN A 645 7.03 -53.63 -11.69
N LEU A 646 7.86 -52.58 -11.55
CA LEU A 646 7.42 -51.21 -11.78
C LEU A 646 7.08 -50.99 -13.25
N ILE A 647 5.83 -50.65 -13.53
CA ILE A 647 5.32 -50.25 -14.81
C ILE A 647 4.68 -48.86 -14.65
N VAL A 648 5.14 -47.90 -15.45
CA VAL A 648 4.55 -46.54 -15.51
C VAL A 648 4.21 -46.28 -16.97
N GLN A 649 2.99 -45.78 -17.22
CA GLN A 649 2.50 -45.58 -18.60
C GLN A 649 1.87 -44.20 -18.76
N ASP A 650 1.90 -43.73 -20.03
CA ASP A 650 1.13 -42.58 -20.48
C ASP A 650 -0.33 -42.96 -20.79
N VAL A 651 -1.15 -42.00 -21.23
CA VAL A 651 -2.57 -42.19 -21.56
C VAL A 651 -2.81 -43.15 -22.72
N ASP A 652 -1.83 -43.30 -23.60
CA ASP A 652 -1.87 -44.20 -24.77
C ASP A 652 -1.36 -45.62 -24.43
N GLY A 653 -0.94 -45.85 -23.18
CA GLY A 653 -0.41 -47.09 -22.68
C GLY A 653 1.07 -47.34 -23.02
N ASN A 654 1.80 -46.32 -23.49
CA ASN A 654 3.23 -46.45 -23.75
C ASN A 654 4.01 -46.44 -22.43
N PRO A 655 5.04 -47.29 -22.27
CA PRO A 655 5.83 -47.37 -21.07
C PRO A 655 6.73 -46.14 -20.91
N ILE A 656 6.71 -45.51 -19.73
CA ILE A 656 7.60 -44.44 -19.36
C ILE A 656 8.79 -45.02 -18.59
N LYS A 657 10.00 -44.75 -19.04
CA LYS A 657 11.21 -45.19 -18.36
C LYS A 657 11.43 -44.43 -17.07
N VAL A 658 11.42 -45.14 -15.95
CA VAL A 658 11.55 -44.59 -14.57
C VAL A 658 12.62 -45.35 -13.83
N GLU A 659 13.42 -44.68 -13.01
CA GLU A 659 14.32 -45.33 -12.07
C GLU A 659 13.56 -45.82 -10.84
N ALA A 660 13.73 -47.08 -10.42
CA ALA A 660 13.18 -47.60 -9.18
C ALA A 660 14.24 -47.66 -8.08
N ALA A 661 13.91 -47.28 -6.86
CA ALA A 661 14.80 -47.47 -5.71
C ALA A 661 14.01 -47.87 -4.46
N GLY A 662 14.47 -48.92 -3.81
CA GLY A 662 14.03 -49.33 -2.47
C GLY A 662 14.77 -48.55 -1.38
N THR A 663 14.50 -48.95 -0.15
CA THR A 663 15.21 -48.44 1.06
C THR A 663 15.65 -49.62 1.93
N LEU A 664 16.58 -49.36 2.86
CA LEU A 664 17.02 -50.29 3.91
C LEU A 664 16.54 -49.73 5.26
N VAL A 665 16.08 -50.63 6.12
CA VAL A 665 15.58 -50.31 7.45
C VAL A 665 16.35 -51.12 8.48
N ASP A 666 16.88 -50.49 9.52
CA ASP A 666 17.49 -51.12 10.67
C ASP A 666 16.49 -51.15 11.82
N ILE A 667 16.28 -52.39 12.36
CA ILE A 667 15.39 -52.64 13.48
C ILE A 667 16.25 -53.04 14.67
N LYS A 668 16.21 -52.26 15.74
CA LYS A 668 16.98 -52.50 16.98
C LYS A 668 16.17 -53.35 17.97
N VAL A 669 16.90 -53.95 18.95
CA VAL A 669 16.25 -54.56 20.12
C VAL A 669 15.61 -53.47 20.96
N HIS A 670 14.42 -53.70 21.47
CA HIS A 670 13.83 -52.77 22.44
C HIS A 670 14.70 -52.83 23.72
N SER A 671 15.43 -51.74 24.00
CA SER A 671 16.16 -51.61 25.26
C SER A 671 15.16 -51.19 26.33
N ASP A 672 14.71 -52.18 27.15
CA ASP A 672 13.99 -51.89 28.40
C ASP A 672 14.94 -50.97 29.27
N HIS A 673 14.60 -49.73 29.39
CA HIS A 673 15.13 -48.79 30.40
C HIS A 673 14.04 -48.52 31.44
#